data_376282e3e79b08e27aa435a914f8a642
#
_entry.id   376282e3e79b08e27aa435a914f8a642
#
_cell.length_a   1.000
_cell.length_b   1.000
_cell.length_c   1.000
_cell.angle_alpha   90.00
_cell.angle_beta   90.00
_cell.angle_gamma   90.00
#
_symmetry.space_group_name_H-M   'P 1'
#
loop_
_entity.id
_entity.type
_entity.pdbx_description
1 polymer ?
#
loop_
_entity_poly.entity_id
_entity_poly.type
_entity_poly.pdbx_seq_one_letter_code
_entity_poly.pdbx_strand_id
1 'polypeptide(L)'
;MIAGAAALLGSAHLPIALAAPQAAAATTGLGVVNLPEKPKDLLTSIFTPQLISKSLIPASEWHPYPKASEREAWQQIPKEIADAIVARAVAAKGAPWESFPATVFLEFKRDGNRSHFERYYFDRRTRLADLALGECVEGNGRFLDELINGIWLVCEESFWGLPAHLGLQRTHRGSGLPDVEEPIVDLFAAETGATMSWIHYLLGAQLDQANPMITRRIEVEVKRRILDPAFERDDFLWMFREYKGQKHHLGNWTSWIDWNWLTANLLLEPDAARRKDAVAKICRSLDQYMEDYSADACCEEGANYWNVSPGCYFECCVLLNSAIPGTRDPLTNPFVRKMLRYIEDVHINGPWFVNYGDAPSTIQVFGQCLYRIGTAIDDKTLQAYGALNVSADAARNGALTEAQGRIARAIPDLLVSAKAASAEKQDALVRDSWYPNLGLATARIKEGSPDGFYLAMEAAPNQRPHGHNDSGSFIVFNDGSPVLVDLGPETYTAARYKFSVESAFHNLPTIGGVMQSDKGPNFRATDLRYSTNDSRASVSMNLATAYPEEAGIVGWTRSLELDRMANRLHLTEEFQLQRKVPVQLSFMTPRVPAEGPKGKVIFTAIDKQTRDVSLSYDAALIVASIENIALTDDWLVARWGKSIYRVLLTSITPTDRGKWAIEFA
;
A
#
# COMPACT_ATOMS: atom_id res chain seq x y z
N MET A 1 -5.36 17.08 1.89
CA MET A 1 -4.01 16.94 1.31
C MET A 1 -3.63 15.45 1.30
N ILE A 2 -4.20 14.69 0.40
CA ILE A 2 -3.81 13.31 0.13
C ILE A 2 -3.70 13.18 -1.38
N ALA A 3 -2.59 13.69 -1.93
CA ALA A 3 -2.18 13.46 -3.30
C ALA A 3 -0.85 12.68 -3.26
N GLY A 4 -0.86 11.48 -2.71
CA GLY A 4 0.35 10.74 -2.42
C GLY A 4 0.40 9.28 -2.86
N ALA A 5 -0.57 8.80 -3.65
CA ALA A 5 -0.60 7.38 -4.02
C ALA A 5 -0.46 7.09 -5.52
N ALA A 6 0.05 8.01 -6.31
CA ALA A 6 0.07 7.84 -7.76
C ALA A 6 1.40 8.19 -8.43
N ALA A 7 2.52 7.96 -7.77
CA ALA A 7 3.83 8.16 -8.37
C ALA A 7 4.40 6.83 -8.88
N LEU A 8 4.09 6.45 -10.09
CA LEU A 8 4.67 5.29 -10.74
C LEU A 8 5.08 5.54 -12.19
N LEU A 9 6.36 5.24 -12.43
CA LEU A 9 6.99 4.89 -13.69
C LEU A 9 7.22 5.99 -14.73
N GLY A 10 8.40 6.56 -14.63
CA GLY A 10 9.13 7.17 -15.74
C GLY A 10 10.57 6.70 -15.75
N SER A 11 10.81 5.39 -15.84
CA SER A 11 12.13 4.86 -16.19
C SER A 11 11.97 3.80 -17.26
N ALA A 12 12.69 3.96 -18.35
CA ALA A 12 12.78 2.97 -19.41
C ALA A 12 13.30 1.65 -18.81
N HIS A 13 12.43 0.65 -18.67
CA HIS A 13 12.83 -0.67 -18.21
C HIS A 13 13.43 -1.46 -19.38
N LEU A 14 14.70 -1.77 -19.23
CA LEU A 14 15.28 -2.95 -19.87
C LEU A 14 14.67 -4.19 -19.20
N PRO A 15 14.34 -5.24 -19.93
CA PRO A 15 13.78 -6.46 -19.35
C PRO A 15 14.86 -7.16 -18.52
N ILE A 16 14.74 -7.11 -17.19
CA ILE A 16 15.56 -7.92 -16.30
C ILE A 16 14.78 -9.19 -16.01
N ALA A 17 15.28 -10.31 -16.52
CA ALA A 17 14.81 -11.63 -16.14
C ALA A 17 15.23 -11.88 -14.69
N LEU A 18 14.33 -11.69 -13.74
CA LEU A 18 14.49 -12.15 -12.37
C LEU A 18 14.27 -13.66 -12.35
N ALA A 19 15.37 -14.43 -12.23
CA ALA A 19 15.29 -15.81 -11.79
C ALA A 19 14.81 -15.80 -10.34
N ALA A 20 13.67 -16.41 -10.08
CA ALA A 20 13.20 -16.64 -8.72
C ALA A 20 14.28 -17.42 -7.94
N PRO A 21 14.78 -16.93 -6.80
CA PRO A 21 15.67 -17.70 -5.97
C PRO A 21 14.88 -18.87 -5.38
N GLN A 22 15.33 -20.09 -5.62
CA GLN A 22 14.89 -21.25 -4.85
C GLN A 22 15.18 -20.98 -3.38
N ALA A 23 14.15 -20.99 -2.55
CA ALA A 23 14.27 -20.87 -1.11
C ALA A 23 15.16 -22.01 -0.60
N ALA A 24 16.35 -21.68 -0.13
CA ALA A 24 17.16 -22.60 0.64
C ALA A 24 16.43 -22.87 1.96
N ALA A 25 16.04 -24.10 2.20
CA ALA A 25 15.42 -24.54 3.43
C ALA A 25 16.38 -24.27 4.60
N ALA A 26 16.04 -23.31 5.45
CA ALA A 26 16.72 -23.07 6.70
C ALA A 26 16.27 -24.14 7.70
N THR A 27 17.09 -25.17 7.87
CA THR A 27 16.94 -26.14 8.95
C THR A 27 17.80 -25.70 10.13
N THR A 28 17.19 -25.41 11.27
CA THR A 28 17.38 -26.08 12.59
C THR A 28 16.77 -25.28 13.74
N GLY A 29 15.83 -25.90 14.45
CA GLY A 29 15.72 -25.79 15.91
C GLY A 29 14.95 -24.61 16.50
N LEU A 30 13.93 -24.06 15.82
CA LEU A 30 12.89 -23.21 16.42
C LEU A 30 11.66 -23.28 15.51
N GLY A 31 10.47 -23.25 16.09
CA GLY A 31 9.23 -23.60 15.41
C GLY A 31 9.15 -23.15 13.95
N VAL A 32 9.06 -24.11 13.06
CA VAL A 32 8.81 -23.85 11.64
C VAL A 32 7.49 -23.08 11.56
N VAL A 33 7.55 -21.81 11.17
CA VAL A 33 6.33 -21.10 10.82
C VAL A 33 5.80 -21.81 9.57
N ASN A 34 4.77 -22.63 9.75
CA ASN A 34 4.11 -23.28 8.63
C ASN A 34 3.38 -22.19 7.84
N LEU A 35 4.03 -21.71 6.79
CA LEU A 35 3.40 -20.80 5.84
C LEU A 35 2.30 -21.55 5.09
N PRO A 36 1.13 -20.96 4.90
CA PRO A 36 0.12 -21.56 4.05
C PRO A 36 0.66 -21.68 2.62
N GLU A 37 0.36 -22.81 1.99
CA GLU A 37 0.75 -23.05 0.60
C GLU A 37 0.09 -21.99 -0.31
N LYS A 38 0.91 -21.37 -1.17
CA LYS A 38 0.44 -20.40 -2.16
C LYS A 38 -0.43 -21.13 -3.19
N PRO A 39 -1.69 -20.70 -3.38
CA PRO A 39 -2.59 -21.39 -4.30
C PRO A 39 -2.14 -21.17 -5.75
N LYS A 40 -2.34 -22.19 -6.57
CA LYS A 40 -2.24 -22.10 -8.02
C LYS A 40 -3.65 -22.16 -8.60
N ASP A 41 -3.90 -21.30 -9.60
CA ASP A 41 -5.17 -21.28 -10.33
C ASP A 41 -6.42 -21.23 -9.41
N LEU A 42 -6.36 -20.45 -8.32
CA LEU A 42 -7.41 -20.44 -7.29
C LEU A 42 -8.76 -20.01 -7.86
N LEU A 43 -8.80 -18.87 -8.53
CA LEU A 43 -10.05 -18.31 -9.04
C LEU A 43 -10.56 -19.09 -10.26
N THR A 44 -9.69 -19.47 -11.18
CA THR A 44 -10.09 -20.27 -12.36
C THR A 44 -10.52 -21.69 -11.99
N SER A 45 -10.01 -22.26 -10.90
CA SER A 45 -10.49 -23.56 -10.39
C SER A 45 -11.86 -23.47 -9.74
N ILE A 46 -12.23 -22.34 -9.15
CA ILE A 46 -13.55 -22.10 -8.53
C ILE A 46 -14.54 -21.63 -9.59
N PHE A 47 -14.20 -20.58 -10.32
CA PHE A 47 -15.03 -19.93 -11.33
C PHE A 47 -14.66 -20.45 -12.71
N THR A 48 -14.95 -21.76 -12.95
CA THR A 48 -14.68 -22.37 -14.25
C THR A 48 -15.55 -21.77 -15.35
N PRO A 49 -15.13 -21.77 -16.63
CA PRO A 49 -15.93 -21.26 -17.74
C PRO A 49 -17.34 -21.89 -17.79
N GLN A 50 -17.47 -23.16 -17.45
CA GLN A 50 -18.76 -23.87 -17.41
C GLN A 50 -19.65 -23.31 -16.28
N LEU A 51 -19.08 -23.06 -15.12
CA LEU A 51 -19.80 -22.50 -13.98
C LEU A 51 -20.23 -21.06 -14.24
N ILE A 52 -19.31 -20.23 -14.73
CA ILE A 52 -19.61 -18.84 -15.15
C ILE A 52 -20.74 -18.83 -16.16
N SER A 53 -20.65 -19.69 -17.19
CA SER A 53 -21.70 -19.78 -18.22
C SER A 53 -23.07 -20.13 -17.67
N LYS A 54 -23.12 -21.00 -16.64
CA LYS A 54 -24.37 -21.50 -16.04
C LYS A 54 -24.92 -20.56 -14.97
N SER A 55 -24.07 -19.96 -14.15
CA SER A 55 -24.46 -19.40 -12.85
C SER A 55 -24.23 -17.89 -12.72
N LEU A 56 -23.56 -17.24 -13.69
CA LEU A 56 -23.40 -15.79 -13.66
C LEU A 56 -24.76 -15.13 -13.80
N ILE A 57 -25.20 -14.43 -12.76
CA ILE A 57 -26.48 -13.72 -12.71
C ILE A 57 -26.52 -12.68 -13.84
N PRO A 58 -27.61 -12.60 -14.64
CA PRO A 58 -27.75 -11.55 -15.66
C PRO A 58 -27.58 -10.14 -15.09
N ALA A 59 -27.02 -9.22 -15.87
CA ALA A 59 -26.75 -7.85 -15.38
C ALA A 59 -28.02 -7.14 -14.90
N SER A 60 -29.16 -7.38 -15.53
CA SER A 60 -30.46 -6.82 -15.14
C SER A 60 -31.03 -7.37 -13.82
N GLU A 61 -30.55 -8.54 -13.38
CA GLU A 61 -31.02 -9.24 -12.17
C GLU A 61 -29.98 -9.15 -11.03
N TRP A 62 -28.73 -8.81 -11.34
CA TRP A 62 -27.66 -8.71 -10.33
C TRP A 62 -27.84 -7.44 -9.51
N HIS A 63 -28.07 -7.63 -8.22
CA HIS A 63 -28.37 -6.57 -7.26
C HIS A 63 -27.36 -6.61 -6.09
N PRO A 64 -26.11 -6.15 -6.31
CA PRO A 64 -25.05 -6.27 -5.29
C PRO A 64 -25.26 -5.37 -4.09
N TYR A 65 -25.81 -4.18 -4.29
CA TYR A 65 -26.06 -3.19 -3.25
C TYR A 65 -27.39 -2.45 -3.50
N PRO A 66 -28.00 -1.84 -2.47
CA PRO A 66 -29.24 -1.06 -2.62
C PRO A 66 -29.03 0.13 -3.56
N LYS A 67 -29.98 0.32 -4.49
CA LYS A 67 -30.04 1.53 -5.32
C LYS A 67 -30.42 2.76 -4.48
N ALA A 68 -30.16 3.95 -4.97
CA ALA A 68 -30.51 5.19 -4.27
C ALA A 68 -32.01 5.30 -3.92
N SER A 69 -32.89 4.70 -4.73
CA SER A 69 -34.33 4.65 -4.48
C SER A 69 -34.73 3.75 -3.30
N GLU A 70 -33.87 2.82 -2.87
CA GLU A 70 -34.13 1.89 -1.76
C GLU A 70 -33.76 2.55 -0.43
N ARG A 71 -34.56 3.55 -0.04
CA ARG A 71 -34.25 4.52 1.02
C ARG A 71 -33.94 3.91 2.38
N GLU A 72 -34.58 2.79 2.73
CA GLU A 72 -34.43 2.14 4.03
C GLU A 72 -32.94 1.81 4.33
N ALA A 73 -32.22 1.29 3.35
CA ALA A 73 -30.81 0.93 3.53
C ALA A 73 -29.91 2.17 3.76
N TRP A 74 -30.12 3.24 3.03
CA TRP A 74 -29.36 4.49 3.15
C TRP A 74 -29.66 5.24 4.46
N GLN A 75 -30.87 5.10 4.99
CA GLN A 75 -31.29 5.69 6.28
C GLN A 75 -30.65 4.99 7.50
N GLN A 76 -30.10 3.78 7.32
CA GLN A 76 -29.37 3.08 8.40
C GLN A 76 -27.94 3.58 8.61
N ILE A 77 -27.40 4.40 7.71
CA ILE A 77 -26.08 4.99 7.88
C ILE A 77 -26.08 5.89 9.13
N PRO A 78 -25.09 5.76 10.04
CA PRO A 78 -25.01 6.61 11.22
C PRO A 78 -25.07 8.10 10.85
N LYS A 79 -25.91 8.83 11.60
CA LYS A 79 -26.23 10.23 11.27
C LYS A 79 -25.00 11.11 11.06
N GLU A 80 -23.98 10.96 11.88
CA GLU A 80 -22.75 11.76 11.78
C GLU A 80 -21.99 11.50 10.46
N ILE A 81 -22.00 10.25 9.96
CA ILE A 81 -21.39 9.89 8.69
C ILE A 81 -22.26 10.42 7.54
N ALA A 82 -23.57 10.23 7.63
CA ALA A 82 -24.53 10.73 6.63
C ALA A 82 -24.45 12.26 6.49
N ASP A 83 -24.45 12.99 7.61
CA ASP A 83 -24.32 14.46 7.64
C ASP A 83 -22.98 14.91 7.01
N ALA A 84 -21.90 14.21 7.27
CA ALA A 84 -20.58 14.53 6.70
C ALA A 84 -20.56 14.35 5.17
N ILE A 85 -21.15 13.26 4.65
CA ILE A 85 -21.26 13.02 3.20
C ILE A 85 -22.13 14.09 2.53
N VAL A 86 -23.28 14.42 3.12
CA VAL A 86 -24.17 15.47 2.60
C VAL A 86 -23.48 16.84 2.63
N ALA A 87 -22.71 17.15 3.67
CA ALA A 87 -21.96 18.39 3.75
C ALA A 87 -20.89 18.52 2.64
N ARG A 88 -20.20 17.43 2.32
CA ARG A 88 -19.26 17.39 1.19
C ARG A 88 -19.97 17.56 -0.16
N ALA A 89 -21.10 16.89 -0.35
CA ALA A 89 -21.90 17.06 -1.57
C ALA A 89 -22.42 18.51 -1.74
N VAL A 90 -22.78 19.18 -0.64
CA VAL A 90 -23.14 20.60 -0.65
C VAL A 90 -21.95 21.47 -1.07
N ALA A 91 -20.77 21.23 -0.53
CA ALA A 91 -19.55 21.93 -0.92
C ALA A 91 -19.19 21.64 -2.40
N ALA A 92 -19.30 20.39 -2.81
CA ALA A 92 -19.08 19.97 -4.20
C ALA A 92 -20.04 20.66 -5.17
N LYS A 93 -21.34 20.80 -4.82
CA LYS A 93 -22.33 21.47 -5.65
C LYS A 93 -21.98 22.94 -5.94
N GLY A 94 -21.39 23.64 -4.97
CA GLY A 94 -21.01 25.06 -5.12
C GLY A 94 -19.68 25.32 -5.81
N ALA A 95 -18.87 24.30 -6.05
CA ALA A 95 -17.54 24.44 -6.64
C ALA A 95 -17.60 24.61 -8.17
N PRO A 96 -16.65 25.30 -8.83
CA PRO A 96 -16.56 25.33 -10.29
C PRO A 96 -16.01 24.01 -10.85
N TRP A 97 -16.42 23.65 -12.06
CA TRP A 97 -15.77 22.60 -12.83
C TRP A 97 -14.57 23.18 -13.60
N GLU A 98 -13.38 22.82 -13.21
CA GLU A 98 -12.17 23.30 -13.86
C GLU A 98 -11.98 22.65 -15.25
N SER A 99 -11.45 23.42 -16.21
CA SER A 99 -11.09 22.89 -17.53
C SER A 99 -9.78 22.15 -17.51
N PHE A 100 -9.58 21.20 -18.45
CA PHE A 100 -8.33 20.44 -18.65
C PHE A 100 -7.58 20.97 -19.89
N PRO A 101 -6.73 22.00 -19.79
CA PRO A 101 -5.94 22.47 -20.93
C PRO A 101 -4.95 21.39 -21.39
N ALA A 102 -4.85 21.17 -22.68
CA ALA A 102 -3.88 20.24 -23.26
C ALA A 102 -2.42 20.59 -22.87
N THR A 103 -2.15 21.87 -22.61
CA THR A 103 -0.82 22.32 -22.16
C THR A 103 -0.46 21.82 -20.78
N VAL A 104 -1.42 21.65 -19.88
CA VAL A 104 -1.22 21.06 -18.53
C VAL A 104 -0.93 19.56 -18.66
N PHE A 105 -1.63 18.85 -19.56
CA PHE A 105 -1.30 17.46 -19.86
C PHE A 105 0.13 17.29 -20.40
N LEU A 106 0.59 18.25 -21.25
CA LEU A 106 1.92 18.27 -21.84
C LEU A 106 3.05 18.56 -20.84
N GLU A 107 2.79 19.09 -19.66
CA GLU A 107 3.83 19.39 -18.66
C GLU A 107 4.64 18.15 -18.31
N PHE A 108 4.00 16.98 -18.17
CA PHE A 108 4.73 15.75 -17.90
C PHE A 108 5.80 15.44 -18.97
N LYS A 109 5.49 15.66 -20.24
CA LYS A 109 6.45 15.46 -21.34
C LYS A 109 7.54 16.53 -21.36
N ARG A 110 7.23 17.76 -20.96
CA ARG A 110 8.12 18.92 -21.04
C ARG A 110 9.13 19.01 -19.91
N ASP A 111 8.69 18.73 -18.70
CA ASP A 111 9.46 18.95 -17.46
C ASP A 111 9.27 17.88 -16.39
N GLY A 112 8.49 16.82 -16.68
CA GLY A 112 8.21 15.74 -15.73
C GLY A 112 7.11 16.06 -14.70
N ASN A 113 6.48 17.24 -14.77
CA ASN A 113 5.41 17.60 -13.84
C ASN A 113 4.12 16.85 -14.18
N ARG A 114 3.75 15.90 -13.32
CA ARG A 114 2.47 15.19 -13.41
C ARG A 114 1.43 15.72 -12.42
N SER A 115 1.89 16.27 -11.30
CA SER A 115 1.04 16.65 -10.16
C SER A 115 0.03 17.74 -10.50
N HIS A 116 0.37 18.66 -11.41
CA HIS A 116 -0.52 19.72 -11.83
C HIS A 116 -1.75 19.18 -12.57
N PHE A 117 -1.57 18.24 -13.52
CA PHE A 117 -2.69 17.58 -14.20
C PHE A 117 -3.47 16.68 -13.23
N GLU A 118 -2.78 15.91 -12.40
CA GLU A 118 -3.38 14.98 -11.45
C GLU A 118 -4.30 15.68 -10.47
N ARG A 119 -3.95 16.88 -9.99
CA ARG A 119 -4.82 17.67 -9.12
C ARG A 119 -6.19 17.92 -9.75
N TYR A 120 -6.25 18.45 -10.97
CA TYR A 120 -7.52 18.69 -11.68
C TYR A 120 -8.27 17.38 -11.93
N TYR A 121 -7.54 16.35 -12.31
CA TYR A 121 -8.11 15.03 -12.62
C TYR A 121 -8.78 14.42 -11.39
N PHE A 122 -8.09 14.36 -10.27
CA PHE A 122 -8.62 13.75 -9.04
C PHE A 122 -9.71 14.61 -8.39
N ASP A 123 -9.55 15.92 -8.36
CA ASP A 123 -10.56 16.83 -7.82
C ASP A 123 -11.91 16.64 -8.54
N ARG A 124 -11.90 16.50 -9.86
CA ARG A 124 -13.12 16.25 -10.65
C ARG A 124 -13.77 14.90 -10.28
N ARG A 125 -13.00 13.83 -10.11
CA ARG A 125 -13.51 12.51 -9.74
C ARG A 125 -14.03 12.49 -8.29
N THR A 126 -13.34 13.11 -7.39
CA THR A 126 -13.76 13.28 -5.99
C THR A 126 -15.09 14.03 -5.92
N ARG A 127 -15.19 15.16 -6.63
CA ARG A 127 -16.42 15.93 -6.70
C ARG A 127 -17.59 15.12 -7.26
N LEU A 128 -17.35 14.35 -8.32
CA LEU A 128 -18.37 13.48 -8.91
C LEU A 128 -18.85 12.42 -7.89
N ALA A 129 -17.92 11.81 -7.16
CA ALA A 129 -18.22 10.82 -6.12
C ALA A 129 -18.97 11.43 -4.95
N ASP A 130 -18.58 12.62 -4.46
CA ASP A 130 -19.26 13.33 -3.39
C ASP A 130 -20.72 13.66 -3.75
N LEU A 131 -20.97 14.15 -4.96
CA LEU A 131 -22.31 14.47 -5.44
C LEU A 131 -23.17 13.19 -5.54
N ALA A 132 -22.63 12.11 -6.09
CA ALA A 132 -23.36 10.86 -6.25
C ALA A 132 -23.71 10.21 -4.89
N LEU A 133 -22.75 10.14 -3.97
CA LEU A 133 -23.01 9.61 -2.62
C LEU A 133 -23.93 10.52 -1.81
N GLY A 134 -23.80 11.84 -1.94
CA GLY A 134 -24.71 12.79 -1.32
C GLY A 134 -26.15 12.58 -1.78
N GLU A 135 -26.38 12.35 -3.08
CA GLU A 135 -27.71 12.05 -3.61
C GLU A 135 -28.22 10.68 -3.11
N CYS A 136 -27.37 9.65 -3.06
CA CYS A 136 -27.75 8.36 -2.49
C CYS A 136 -28.16 8.47 -1.02
N VAL A 137 -27.45 9.26 -0.21
CA VAL A 137 -27.74 9.43 1.22
C VAL A 137 -28.99 10.30 1.42
N GLU A 138 -29.10 11.44 0.76
CA GLU A 138 -30.22 12.40 0.94
C GLU A 138 -31.48 11.98 0.17
N GLY A 139 -31.36 11.63 -1.11
CA GLY A 139 -32.41 11.05 -1.94
C GLY A 139 -33.55 12.02 -2.33
N ASN A 140 -33.29 13.30 -2.43
CA ASN A 140 -34.31 14.33 -2.72
C ASN A 140 -34.09 15.07 -4.05
N GLY A 141 -33.10 14.67 -4.85
CA GLY A 141 -32.81 15.24 -6.17
C GLY A 141 -31.97 16.51 -6.14
N ARG A 142 -31.54 16.98 -4.98
CA ARG A 142 -30.82 18.26 -4.80
C ARG A 142 -29.48 18.33 -5.54
N PHE A 143 -28.83 17.19 -5.71
CA PHE A 143 -27.50 17.11 -6.31
C PHE A 143 -27.53 16.67 -7.78
N LEU A 144 -28.68 16.26 -8.32
CA LEU A 144 -28.78 15.63 -9.65
C LEU A 144 -28.29 16.52 -10.78
N ASP A 145 -28.70 17.78 -10.84
CA ASP A 145 -28.27 18.68 -11.92
C ASP A 145 -26.75 18.83 -11.97
N GLU A 146 -26.14 19.00 -10.80
CA GLU A 146 -24.69 19.17 -10.73
C GLU A 146 -23.95 17.85 -10.98
N LEU A 147 -24.52 16.72 -10.57
CA LEU A 147 -24.02 15.40 -10.91
C LEU A 147 -24.09 15.15 -12.42
N ILE A 148 -25.18 15.53 -13.10
CA ILE A 148 -25.34 15.46 -14.56
C ILE A 148 -24.25 16.28 -15.25
N ASN A 149 -23.99 17.50 -14.79
CA ASN A 149 -22.90 18.33 -15.31
C ASN A 149 -21.56 17.63 -15.19
N GLY A 150 -21.26 17.02 -14.03
CA GLY A 150 -20.04 16.27 -13.80
C GLY A 150 -19.91 15.02 -14.69
N ILE A 151 -20.98 14.24 -14.81
CA ILE A 151 -21.02 13.08 -15.71
C ILE A 151 -20.71 13.50 -17.15
N TRP A 152 -21.36 14.56 -17.62
CA TRP A 152 -21.18 15.05 -18.97
C TRP A 152 -19.73 15.49 -19.23
N LEU A 153 -19.17 16.29 -18.34
CA LEU A 153 -17.78 16.74 -18.42
C LEU A 153 -16.75 15.61 -18.40
N VAL A 154 -16.95 14.58 -17.57
CA VAL A 154 -16.07 13.41 -17.56
C VAL A 154 -16.20 12.63 -18.88
N CYS A 155 -17.39 12.51 -19.43
CA CYS A 155 -17.61 11.88 -20.74
C CYS A 155 -17.01 12.67 -21.91
N GLU A 156 -16.86 13.98 -21.79
CA GLU A 156 -16.25 14.85 -22.81
C GLU A 156 -14.71 14.88 -22.75
N GLU A 157 -14.10 14.38 -21.68
CA GLU A 157 -12.64 14.29 -21.61
C GLU A 157 -12.08 13.47 -22.77
N SER A 158 -11.02 13.96 -23.40
CA SER A 158 -10.35 13.24 -24.49
C SER A 158 -9.78 11.90 -24.03
N PHE A 159 -9.37 11.81 -22.74
CA PHE A 159 -8.63 10.66 -22.23
C PHE A 159 -8.90 10.50 -20.71
N TRP A 160 -9.09 9.24 -20.26
CA TRP A 160 -9.34 8.94 -18.84
C TRP A 160 -8.10 8.47 -18.07
N GLY A 161 -6.98 8.25 -18.74
CA GLY A 161 -5.71 7.90 -18.11
C GLY A 161 -4.87 9.12 -17.75
N LEU A 162 -3.72 8.87 -17.11
CA LEU A 162 -2.78 9.92 -16.72
C LEU A 162 -1.68 10.15 -17.77
N PRO A 163 -1.08 11.36 -17.83
CA PRO A 163 0.05 11.66 -18.74
C PRO A 163 1.23 10.68 -18.59
N ALA A 164 1.53 10.28 -17.34
CA ALA A 164 2.61 9.36 -17.02
C ALA A 164 2.38 7.92 -17.57
N HIS A 165 1.14 7.57 -17.90
CA HIS A 165 0.75 6.23 -18.35
C HIS A 165 0.56 6.09 -19.87
N LEU A 166 0.84 7.14 -20.64
CA LEU A 166 0.75 7.12 -22.10
C LEU A 166 1.63 6.03 -22.77
N GLY A 167 2.65 5.54 -22.08
CA GLY A 167 3.45 4.40 -22.53
C GLY A 167 2.68 3.11 -22.78
N LEU A 168 1.42 2.99 -22.28
CA LEU A 168 0.52 1.87 -22.57
C LEU A 168 -0.14 1.96 -23.95
N GLN A 169 -0.08 3.11 -24.64
CA GLN A 169 -0.47 3.21 -26.05
C GLN A 169 0.58 2.52 -26.92
N ARG A 170 0.14 1.81 -27.98
CA ARG A 170 1.03 1.14 -28.94
C ARG A 170 1.55 2.11 -29.99
N THR A 171 0.70 3.05 -30.38
CA THR A 171 0.99 4.11 -31.33
C THR A 171 1.29 5.42 -30.59
N HIS A 172 1.97 6.35 -31.26
CA HIS A 172 2.23 7.70 -30.75
C HIS A 172 2.87 7.79 -29.35
N ARG A 173 3.57 6.74 -28.92
CA ARG A 173 4.31 6.73 -27.65
C ARG A 173 5.26 7.91 -27.57
N GLY A 174 5.15 8.68 -26.49
CA GLY A 174 6.02 9.83 -26.27
C GLY A 174 5.62 11.11 -27.02
N SER A 175 4.45 11.16 -27.66
CA SER A 175 3.88 12.40 -28.23
C SER A 175 3.62 13.47 -27.16
N GLY A 176 3.32 13.05 -25.93
CA GLY A 176 2.97 13.92 -24.81
C GLY A 176 1.49 14.27 -24.72
N LEU A 177 0.72 13.98 -25.76
CA LEU A 177 -0.74 14.02 -25.77
C LEU A 177 -1.28 12.63 -26.13
N PRO A 178 -2.48 12.26 -25.64
CA PRO A 178 -3.05 10.95 -25.94
C PRO A 178 -3.57 10.88 -27.38
N ASP A 179 -3.37 9.73 -28.02
CA ASP A 179 -4.15 9.34 -29.18
C ASP A 179 -5.54 8.89 -28.71
N VAL A 180 -6.57 9.64 -29.07
CA VAL A 180 -7.95 9.38 -28.62
C VAL A 180 -8.59 8.17 -29.30
N GLU A 181 -8.00 7.68 -30.40
CA GLU A 181 -8.45 6.48 -31.11
C GLU A 181 -7.89 5.19 -30.46
N GLU A 182 -6.86 5.33 -29.60
CA GLU A 182 -6.28 4.20 -28.87
C GLU A 182 -6.49 4.38 -27.34
N PRO A 183 -7.66 4.09 -26.79
CA PRO A 183 -7.89 4.13 -25.36
C PRO A 183 -7.02 3.09 -24.66
N ILE A 184 -6.52 3.47 -23.48
CA ILE A 184 -5.78 2.56 -22.60
C ILE A 184 -6.55 2.36 -21.29
N VAL A 185 -6.34 1.21 -20.68
CA VAL A 185 -6.86 0.90 -19.35
C VAL A 185 -5.69 0.91 -18.39
N ASP A 186 -5.48 2.08 -17.76
CA ASP A 186 -4.60 2.24 -16.60
C ASP A 186 -5.43 2.23 -15.30
N LEU A 187 -4.78 2.40 -14.16
CA LEU A 187 -5.42 2.43 -12.84
C LEU A 187 -6.64 3.35 -12.80
N PHE A 188 -6.49 4.56 -13.29
CA PHE A 188 -7.45 5.65 -13.10
C PHE A 188 -8.50 5.72 -14.21
N ALA A 189 -8.17 5.26 -15.41
CA ALA A 189 -9.18 5.01 -16.44
C ALA A 189 -10.15 3.92 -15.98
N ALA A 190 -9.62 2.80 -15.46
CA ALA A 190 -10.45 1.72 -14.90
C ALA A 190 -11.32 2.21 -13.74
N GLU A 191 -10.74 2.98 -12.80
CA GLU A 191 -11.47 3.55 -11.65
C GLU A 191 -12.55 4.55 -12.09
N THR A 192 -12.28 5.36 -13.12
CA THR A 192 -13.29 6.24 -13.72
C THR A 192 -14.45 5.43 -14.31
N GLY A 193 -14.13 4.37 -15.05
CA GLY A 193 -15.13 3.46 -15.61
C GLY A 193 -16.01 2.79 -14.55
N ALA A 194 -15.41 2.29 -13.47
CA ALA A 194 -16.14 1.72 -12.34
C ALA A 194 -17.00 2.76 -11.62
N THR A 195 -16.49 3.98 -11.39
CA THR A 195 -17.23 5.08 -10.79
C THR A 195 -18.48 5.43 -11.61
N MET A 196 -18.32 5.57 -12.93
CA MET A 196 -19.43 5.85 -13.85
C MET A 196 -20.44 4.69 -13.86
N SER A 197 -19.97 3.45 -13.80
CA SER A 197 -20.82 2.25 -13.75
C SER A 197 -21.64 2.19 -12.46
N TRP A 198 -21.04 2.53 -11.32
CA TRP A 198 -21.77 2.62 -10.04
C TRP A 198 -22.79 3.76 -10.05
N ILE A 199 -22.47 4.92 -10.58
CA ILE A 199 -23.41 6.05 -10.71
C ILE A 199 -24.62 5.62 -11.57
N HIS A 200 -24.35 4.95 -12.70
CA HIS A 200 -25.40 4.40 -13.56
C HIS A 200 -26.30 3.41 -12.80
N TYR A 201 -25.70 2.49 -12.03
CA TYR A 201 -26.44 1.48 -11.28
C TYR A 201 -27.28 2.10 -10.15
N LEU A 202 -26.68 3.00 -9.36
CA LEU A 202 -27.30 3.58 -8.16
C LEU A 202 -28.40 4.59 -8.50
N LEU A 203 -28.15 5.44 -9.49
CA LEU A 203 -28.95 6.63 -9.79
C LEU A 203 -29.56 6.62 -11.19
N GLY A 204 -29.41 5.53 -11.95
CA GLY A 204 -29.84 5.44 -13.36
C GLY A 204 -31.30 5.83 -13.57
N ALA A 205 -32.20 5.37 -12.71
CA ALA A 205 -33.63 5.72 -12.82
C ALA A 205 -33.91 7.22 -12.67
N GLN A 206 -33.18 7.91 -11.76
CA GLN A 206 -33.32 9.35 -11.58
C GLN A 206 -32.67 10.13 -12.73
N LEU A 207 -31.53 9.64 -13.24
CA LEU A 207 -30.85 10.21 -14.41
C LEU A 207 -31.72 10.05 -15.67
N ASP A 208 -32.35 8.89 -15.88
CA ASP A 208 -33.24 8.63 -17.01
C ASP A 208 -34.52 9.49 -16.93
N GLN A 209 -35.03 9.73 -15.73
CA GLN A 209 -36.16 10.63 -15.54
C GLN A 209 -35.80 12.07 -15.95
N ALA A 210 -34.56 12.51 -15.70
CA ALA A 210 -34.06 13.78 -16.17
C ALA A 210 -33.85 13.77 -17.70
N ASN A 211 -33.08 12.81 -18.21
CA ASN A 211 -32.90 12.55 -19.64
C ASN A 211 -32.18 11.21 -19.88
N PRO A 212 -32.76 10.24 -20.63
CA PRO A 212 -32.15 8.93 -20.87
C PRO A 212 -30.84 8.99 -21.66
N MET A 213 -30.50 10.10 -22.28
CA MET A 213 -29.21 10.27 -22.95
C MET A 213 -28.04 10.35 -21.97
N ILE A 214 -28.28 10.59 -20.67
CA ILE A 214 -27.23 10.66 -19.65
C ILE A 214 -26.71 9.25 -19.37
N THR A 215 -27.58 8.30 -19.06
CA THR A 215 -27.21 6.89 -18.84
C THR A 215 -26.64 6.28 -20.11
N ARG A 216 -27.25 6.56 -21.27
CA ARG A 216 -26.73 6.14 -22.58
C ARG A 216 -25.30 6.66 -22.83
N ARG A 217 -24.99 7.88 -22.46
CA ARG A 217 -23.64 8.44 -22.60
C ARG A 217 -22.63 7.69 -21.71
N ILE A 218 -22.99 7.37 -20.46
CA ILE A 218 -22.16 6.56 -19.56
C ILE A 218 -21.85 5.20 -20.22
N GLU A 219 -22.88 4.47 -20.69
CA GLU A 219 -22.70 3.17 -21.34
C GLU A 219 -21.73 3.21 -22.53
N VAL A 220 -21.89 4.21 -23.40
CA VAL A 220 -21.04 4.37 -24.59
C VAL A 220 -19.58 4.62 -24.20
N GLU A 221 -19.34 5.53 -23.26
CA GLU A 221 -17.98 5.91 -22.89
C GLU A 221 -17.27 4.81 -22.08
N VAL A 222 -17.97 4.14 -21.15
CA VAL A 222 -17.42 3.01 -20.40
C VAL A 222 -17.09 1.85 -21.35
N LYS A 223 -18.00 1.55 -22.30
CA LYS A 223 -17.74 0.51 -23.29
C LYS A 223 -16.50 0.81 -24.11
N ARG A 224 -16.43 1.99 -24.73
CA ARG A 224 -15.36 2.39 -25.63
C ARG A 224 -13.99 2.51 -24.94
N ARG A 225 -13.97 2.98 -23.70
CA ARG A 225 -12.72 3.32 -22.99
C ARG A 225 -12.22 2.21 -22.07
N ILE A 226 -13.10 1.35 -21.58
CA ILE A 226 -12.75 0.32 -20.60
C ILE A 226 -13.07 -1.08 -21.10
N LEU A 227 -14.35 -1.37 -21.41
CA LEU A 227 -14.79 -2.73 -21.69
C LEU A 227 -14.15 -3.29 -22.97
N ASP A 228 -14.15 -2.50 -24.06
CA ASP A 228 -13.57 -2.94 -25.33
C ASP A 228 -12.04 -3.12 -25.23
N PRO A 229 -11.25 -2.13 -24.81
CA PRO A 229 -9.80 -2.30 -24.79
C PRO A 229 -9.31 -3.33 -23.76
N ALA A 230 -9.94 -3.46 -22.58
CA ALA A 230 -9.56 -4.48 -21.62
C ALA A 230 -9.90 -5.90 -22.09
N PHE A 231 -10.99 -6.06 -22.84
CA PHE A 231 -11.37 -7.35 -23.39
C PHE A 231 -10.54 -7.76 -24.60
N GLU A 232 -10.26 -6.82 -25.51
CA GLU A 232 -9.65 -7.09 -26.84
C GLU A 232 -8.13 -7.13 -26.79
N ARG A 233 -7.49 -6.50 -25.78
CA ARG A 233 -6.03 -6.43 -25.64
C ARG A 233 -5.52 -7.39 -24.58
N ASP A 234 -4.38 -8.03 -24.87
CA ASP A 234 -3.63 -8.88 -23.93
C ASP A 234 -2.23 -8.30 -23.65
N ASP A 235 -1.90 -7.15 -24.26
CA ASP A 235 -0.58 -6.54 -24.22
C ASP A 235 -0.40 -5.48 -23.13
N PHE A 236 -1.39 -5.30 -22.26
CA PHE A 236 -1.23 -4.46 -21.07
C PHE A 236 -0.28 -5.11 -20.08
N LEU A 237 0.71 -4.37 -19.60
CA LEU A 237 1.76 -4.86 -18.69
C LEU A 237 1.21 -5.39 -17.36
N TRP A 238 0.02 -4.95 -16.97
CA TRP A 238 -0.65 -5.34 -15.73
C TRP A 238 -1.52 -6.61 -15.85
N MET A 239 -1.78 -7.09 -17.08
CA MET A 239 -2.81 -8.12 -17.30
C MET A 239 -2.27 -9.55 -17.20
N PHE A 240 -1.10 -9.81 -17.81
CA PHE A 240 -0.51 -11.16 -17.82
C PHE A 240 1.00 -11.13 -17.61
N ARG A 241 1.52 -12.18 -16.95
CA ARG A 241 2.96 -12.36 -16.69
C ARG A 241 3.80 -12.48 -17.97
N GLU A 242 3.21 -12.95 -19.05
CA GLU A 242 3.89 -13.11 -20.32
C GLU A 242 2.99 -12.72 -21.48
N TYR A 243 3.51 -11.87 -22.35
CA TYR A 243 2.89 -11.54 -23.62
C TYR A 243 3.95 -11.49 -24.72
N LYS A 244 3.79 -12.34 -25.77
CA LYS A 244 4.72 -12.45 -26.92
C LYS A 244 6.19 -12.63 -26.51
N GLY A 245 6.44 -13.44 -25.50
CA GLY A 245 7.77 -13.74 -24.96
C GLY A 245 8.36 -12.66 -24.06
N GLN A 246 7.67 -11.56 -23.81
CA GLN A 246 8.04 -10.57 -22.80
C GLN A 246 7.41 -10.95 -21.45
N LYS A 247 8.25 -11.04 -20.44
CA LYS A 247 7.80 -11.32 -19.07
C LYS A 247 7.57 -10.03 -18.30
N HIS A 248 6.49 -9.99 -17.55
CA HIS A 248 6.10 -8.88 -16.67
C HIS A 248 5.99 -9.38 -15.24
N HIS A 249 6.31 -8.53 -14.29
CA HIS A 249 5.96 -8.76 -12.88
C HIS A 249 4.61 -8.08 -12.61
N LEU A 250 3.67 -8.84 -12.06
CA LEU A 250 2.34 -8.36 -11.73
C LEU A 250 2.29 -7.90 -10.27
N GLY A 251 1.75 -6.73 -10.03
CA GLY A 251 1.64 -6.10 -8.72
C GLY A 251 0.26 -5.48 -8.48
N ASN A 252 0.22 -4.40 -7.72
CA ASN A 252 -1.02 -3.70 -7.36
C ASN A 252 -1.86 -3.26 -8.58
N TRP A 253 -1.24 -2.93 -9.71
CA TRP A 253 -1.94 -2.55 -10.93
C TRP A 253 -2.92 -3.63 -11.39
N THR A 254 -2.53 -4.89 -11.31
CA THR A 254 -3.37 -6.01 -11.74
C THR A 254 -4.64 -6.09 -10.93
N SER A 255 -4.54 -6.24 -9.62
CA SER A 255 -5.72 -6.40 -8.77
C SER A 255 -6.61 -5.14 -8.76
N TRP A 256 -6.00 -3.96 -8.81
CA TRP A 256 -6.74 -2.69 -8.83
C TRP A 256 -7.50 -2.49 -10.15
N ILE A 257 -6.86 -2.71 -11.30
CA ILE A 257 -7.52 -2.58 -12.60
C ILE A 257 -8.56 -3.67 -12.80
N ASP A 258 -8.23 -4.91 -12.47
CA ASP A 258 -9.15 -6.05 -12.58
C ASP A 258 -10.42 -5.86 -11.74
N TRP A 259 -10.31 -5.31 -10.52
CA TRP A 259 -11.46 -4.97 -9.70
C TRP A 259 -12.38 -3.95 -10.38
N ASN A 260 -11.82 -2.88 -10.91
CA ASN A 260 -12.57 -1.82 -11.56
C ASN A 260 -13.14 -2.28 -12.91
N TRP A 261 -12.39 -3.08 -13.68
CA TRP A 261 -12.88 -3.70 -14.91
C TRP A 261 -14.00 -4.72 -14.63
N LEU A 262 -13.82 -5.57 -13.62
CA LEU A 262 -14.87 -6.51 -13.19
C LEU A 262 -16.15 -5.77 -12.83
N THR A 263 -16.06 -4.68 -12.07
CA THR A 263 -17.19 -3.82 -11.74
C THR A 263 -17.91 -3.31 -12.98
N ALA A 264 -17.19 -2.67 -13.90
CA ALA A 264 -17.77 -2.13 -15.13
C ALA A 264 -18.38 -3.24 -16.00
N ASN A 265 -17.70 -4.39 -16.11
CA ASN A 265 -18.17 -5.55 -16.87
C ASN A 265 -19.46 -6.14 -16.28
N LEU A 266 -19.53 -6.34 -14.97
CA LEU A 266 -20.72 -6.91 -14.32
C LEU A 266 -21.94 -6.00 -14.43
N LEU A 267 -21.74 -4.68 -14.41
CA LEU A 267 -22.83 -3.69 -14.43
C LEU A 267 -23.25 -3.29 -15.84
N LEU A 268 -22.30 -3.12 -16.79
CA LEU A 268 -22.56 -2.42 -18.05
C LEU A 268 -22.22 -3.20 -19.33
N GLU A 269 -21.61 -4.41 -19.28
CA GLU A 269 -21.39 -5.18 -20.52
C GLU A 269 -22.72 -5.74 -21.04
N PRO A 270 -23.22 -5.26 -22.18
CA PRO A 270 -24.52 -5.65 -22.69
C PRO A 270 -24.54 -7.04 -23.35
N ASP A 271 -23.40 -7.50 -23.90
CA ASP A 271 -23.29 -8.81 -24.51
C ASP A 271 -23.03 -9.88 -23.44
N ALA A 272 -23.99 -10.78 -23.27
CA ALA A 272 -23.95 -11.81 -22.24
C ALA A 272 -22.80 -12.82 -22.42
N ALA A 273 -22.39 -13.12 -23.65
CA ALA A 273 -21.25 -14.01 -23.91
C ALA A 273 -19.95 -13.30 -23.57
N ARG A 274 -19.75 -12.10 -24.09
CA ARG A 274 -18.60 -11.25 -23.80
C ARG A 274 -18.45 -10.96 -22.30
N ARG A 275 -19.55 -10.71 -21.58
CA ARG A 275 -19.58 -10.51 -20.13
C ARG A 275 -19.02 -11.72 -19.37
N LYS A 276 -19.38 -12.94 -19.79
CA LYS A 276 -18.88 -14.19 -19.20
C LYS A 276 -17.41 -14.43 -19.52
N ASP A 277 -17.02 -14.20 -20.76
CA ASP A 277 -15.62 -14.38 -21.21
C ASP A 277 -14.68 -13.38 -20.55
N ALA A 278 -15.14 -12.14 -20.31
CA ALA A 278 -14.39 -11.14 -19.55
C ALA A 278 -14.18 -11.55 -18.08
N VAL A 279 -15.23 -12.09 -17.41
CA VAL A 279 -15.07 -12.65 -16.04
C VAL A 279 -14.02 -13.76 -16.02
N ALA A 280 -14.05 -14.69 -16.99
CA ALA A 280 -13.04 -15.75 -17.06
C ALA A 280 -11.63 -15.20 -17.33
N LYS A 281 -11.50 -14.15 -18.14
CA LYS A 281 -10.23 -13.47 -18.42
C LYS A 281 -9.69 -12.78 -17.16
N ILE A 282 -10.52 -12.09 -16.41
CA ILE A 282 -10.17 -11.44 -15.13
C ILE A 282 -9.70 -12.48 -14.10
N CYS A 283 -10.41 -13.61 -13.96
CA CYS A 283 -9.99 -14.68 -13.06
C CYS A 283 -8.58 -15.19 -13.40
N ARG A 284 -8.25 -15.34 -14.69
CA ARG A 284 -6.89 -15.74 -15.11
C ARG A 284 -5.84 -14.67 -14.81
N SER A 285 -6.16 -13.40 -15.01
CA SER A 285 -5.27 -12.29 -14.68
C SER A 285 -4.95 -12.27 -13.17
N LEU A 286 -5.98 -12.38 -12.33
CA LEU A 286 -5.85 -12.41 -10.88
C LEU A 286 -5.11 -13.66 -10.36
N ASP A 287 -5.26 -14.83 -11.00
CA ASP A 287 -4.49 -16.02 -10.64
C ASP A 287 -3.00 -15.81 -10.95
N GLN A 288 -2.65 -15.16 -12.06
CA GLN A 288 -1.26 -14.82 -12.38
C GLN A 288 -0.69 -13.75 -11.44
N TYR A 289 -1.49 -12.77 -11.02
CA TYR A 289 -1.12 -11.85 -9.94
C TYR A 289 -0.80 -12.63 -8.65
N MET A 290 -1.63 -13.60 -8.28
CA MET A 290 -1.40 -14.45 -7.12
C MET A 290 -0.11 -15.28 -7.25
N GLU A 291 0.23 -15.73 -8.44
CA GLU A 291 1.50 -16.44 -8.69
C GLU A 291 2.74 -15.56 -8.49
N ASP A 292 2.65 -14.27 -8.79
CA ASP A 292 3.74 -13.31 -8.58
C ASP A 292 3.77 -12.74 -7.14
N TYR A 293 2.67 -12.82 -6.42
CA TYR A 293 2.60 -12.35 -5.03
C TYR A 293 3.63 -13.06 -4.14
N SER A 294 4.11 -12.42 -3.07
CA SER A 294 5.13 -13.00 -2.18
C SER A 294 4.72 -14.37 -1.64
N ALA A 295 5.66 -15.33 -1.62
CA ALA A 295 5.38 -16.71 -1.21
C ALA A 295 4.94 -16.85 0.26
N ASP A 296 5.25 -15.86 1.09
CA ASP A 296 4.86 -15.79 2.50
C ASP A 296 3.61 -14.94 2.77
N ALA A 297 2.93 -14.52 1.69
CA ALA A 297 1.75 -13.67 1.72
C ALA A 297 2.01 -12.23 2.24
N CYS A 298 3.26 -11.78 2.23
CA CYS A 298 3.63 -10.41 2.56
C CYS A 298 3.22 -9.44 1.45
N CYS A 299 2.78 -8.22 1.79
CA CYS A 299 2.65 -7.13 0.83
C CYS A 299 4.02 -6.47 0.63
N GLU A 300 4.71 -6.78 -0.47
CA GLU A 300 6.09 -6.35 -0.71
C GLU A 300 6.26 -4.83 -0.82
N GLU A 301 5.19 -4.11 -1.16
CA GLU A 301 5.16 -2.65 -1.25
C GLU A 301 4.76 -1.97 0.08
N GLY A 302 4.58 -2.75 1.15
CA GLY A 302 4.27 -2.25 2.49
C GLY A 302 2.78 -1.99 2.76
N ALA A 303 2.50 -1.50 3.97
CA ALA A 303 1.15 -1.37 4.50
C ALA A 303 0.27 -0.38 3.71
N ASN A 304 0.86 0.67 3.11
CA ASN A 304 0.11 1.65 2.32
C ASN A 304 -0.47 1.04 1.03
N TYR A 305 0.28 0.15 0.38
CA TYR A 305 -0.15 -0.51 -0.85
C TYR A 305 -1.05 -1.73 -0.60
N TRP A 306 -1.09 -2.23 0.64
CA TRP A 306 -1.97 -3.33 1.00
C TRP A 306 -3.43 -3.08 0.60
N ASN A 307 -3.92 -1.86 0.79
CA ASN A 307 -5.29 -1.48 0.45
C ASN A 307 -5.61 -1.55 -1.05
N VAL A 308 -4.63 -1.31 -1.92
CA VAL A 308 -4.78 -1.30 -3.39
C VAL A 308 -4.21 -2.53 -4.09
N SER A 309 -3.64 -3.46 -3.35
CA SER A 309 -3.15 -4.74 -3.84
C SER A 309 -4.00 -5.87 -3.24
N PRO A 310 -3.76 -6.43 -2.05
CA PRO A 310 -4.65 -7.43 -1.45
C PRO A 310 -6.08 -6.94 -1.23
N GLY A 311 -6.27 -5.67 -0.85
CA GLY A 311 -7.60 -5.10 -0.65
C GLY A 311 -8.44 -5.07 -1.93
N CYS A 312 -7.84 -4.81 -3.10
CA CYS A 312 -8.55 -4.90 -4.38
C CYS A 312 -8.84 -6.35 -4.79
N TYR A 313 -7.93 -7.28 -4.50
CA TYR A 313 -8.19 -8.71 -4.69
C TYR A 313 -9.38 -9.20 -3.84
N PHE A 314 -9.46 -8.73 -2.58
CA PHE A 314 -10.62 -8.97 -1.72
C PHE A 314 -11.93 -8.49 -2.37
N GLU A 315 -11.95 -7.27 -2.88
CA GLU A 315 -13.14 -6.71 -3.55
C GLU A 315 -13.52 -7.51 -4.81
N CYS A 316 -12.54 -8.01 -5.58
CA CYS A 316 -12.81 -8.93 -6.69
C CYS A 316 -13.52 -10.21 -6.22
N CYS A 317 -13.03 -10.81 -5.13
CA CYS A 317 -13.64 -12.02 -4.56
C CYS A 317 -15.08 -11.76 -4.09
N VAL A 318 -15.34 -10.61 -3.46
CA VAL A 318 -16.67 -10.21 -3.01
C VAL A 318 -17.63 -10.07 -4.21
N LEU A 319 -17.21 -9.40 -5.28
CA LEU A 319 -18.02 -9.23 -6.49
C LEU A 319 -18.28 -10.57 -7.18
N LEU A 320 -17.28 -11.42 -7.34
CA LEU A 320 -17.41 -12.75 -7.96
C LEU A 320 -18.37 -13.63 -7.16
N ASN A 321 -18.24 -13.68 -5.85
CA ASN A 321 -19.14 -14.46 -4.98
C ASN A 321 -20.59 -13.97 -5.08
N SER A 322 -20.80 -12.65 -5.17
CA SER A 322 -22.15 -12.08 -5.30
C SER A 322 -22.77 -12.31 -6.68
N ALA A 323 -21.94 -12.29 -7.74
CA ALA A 323 -22.43 -12.45 -9.12
C ALA A 323 -22.56 -13.93 -9.53
N ILE A 324 -21.85 -14.87 -8.86
CA ILE A 324 -21.83 -16.31 -9.16
C ILE A 324 -22.05 -17.08 -7.84
N PRO A 325 -23.28 -17.08 -7.31
CA PRO A 325 -23.60 -17.68 -6.01
C PRO A 325 -23.47 -19.20 -6.01
N GLY A 326 -23.28 -19.78 -4.81
CA GLY A 326 -23.22 -21.23 -4.61
C GLY A 326 -21.87 -21.85 -4.93
N THR A 327 -20.81 -21.04 -5.05
CA THR A 327 -19.43 -21.48 -5.24
C THR A 327 -18.68 -21.59 -3.91
N ARG A 328 -17.49 -22.25 -3.93
CA ARG A 328 -16.56 -22.15 -2.82
C ARG A 328 -16.02 -20.72 -2.75
N ASP A 329 -16.03 -20.14 -1.55
CA ASP A 329 -15.53 -18.77 -1.36
C ASP A 329 -13.99 -18.77 -1.40
N PRO A 330 -13.34 -18.02 -2.33
CA PRO A 330 -11.88 -17.85 -2.38
C PRO A 330 -11.29 -17.31 -1.07
N LEU A 331 -12.03 -16.49 -0.32
CA LEU A 331 -11.61 -15.89 0.94
C LEU A 331 -11.42 -16.91 2.07
N THR A 332 -11.88 -18.16 1.90
CA THR A 332 -11.62 -19.26 2.83
C THR A 332 -10.22 -19.85 2.67
N ASN A 333 -9.49 -19.53 1.59
CA ASN A 333 -8.14 -20.03 1.36
C ASN A 333 -7.17 -19.49 2.42
N PRO A 334 -6.37 -20.33 3.09
CA PRO A 334 -5.46 -19.90 4.17
C PRO A 334 -4.41 -18.88 3.72
N PHE A 335 -3.93 -18.96 2.48
CA PHE A 335 -2.98 -18.00 1.93
C PHE A 335 -3.63 -16.63 1.73
N VAL A 336 -4.84 -16.59 1.17
CA VAL A 336 -5.61 -15.35 0.99
C VAL A 336 -5.91 -14.71 2.35
N ARG A 337 -6.30 -15.51 3.35
CA ARG A 337 -6.50 -15.00 4.72
C ARG A 337 -5.24 -14.37 5.28
N LYS A 338 -4.09 -15.01 5.15
CA LYS A 338 -2.81 -14.47 5.62
C LYS A 338 -2.44 -13.18 4.86
N MET A 339 -2.64 -13.14 3.56
CA MET A 339 -2.42 -11.96 2.73
C MET A 339 -3.27 -10.75 3.19
N LEU A 340 -4.53 -11.00 3.55
CA LEU A 340 -5.44 -9.97 4.06
C LEU A 340 -5.14 -9.55 5.50
N ARG A 341 -4.54 -10.42 6.33
CA ARG A 341 -4.10 -10.12 7.70
C ARG A 341 -2.83 -9.30 7.78
N TYR A 342 -2.05 -9.20 6.72
CA TYR A 342 -0.78 -8.49 6.73
C TYR A 342 -0.83 -7.10 7.40
N ILE A 343 -1.93 -6.35 7.22
CA ILE A 343 -2.09 -5.01 7.76
C ILE A 343 -2.06 -4.98 9.30
N GLU A 344 -2.60 -6.01 9.98
CA GLU A 344 -2.54 -6.11 11.44
C GLU A 344 -1.16 -6.55 11.94
N ASP A 345 -0.48 -7.42 11.16
CA ASP A 345 0.86 -7.94 11.49
C ASP A 345 1.94 -6.84 11.47
N VAL A 346 1.73 -5.77 10.70
CA VAL A 346 2.66 -4.64 10.59
C VAL A 346 2.19 -3.38 11.29
N HIS A 347 1.08 -3.45 12.05
CA HIS A 347 0.59 -2.35 12.85
C HIS A 347 1.40 -2.21 14.14
N ILE A 348 1.87 -0.99 14.42
CA ILE A 348 2.68 -0.69 15.61
C ILE A 348 1.79 -0.17 16.74
N ASN A 349 1.13 0.97 16.52
CA ASN A 349 0.21 1.61 17.46
C ASN A 349 -0.47 2.83 16.84
N GLY A 350 -1.75 3.03 17.03
CA GLY A 350 -2.48 4.19 16.50
C GLY A 350 -2.29 4.35 14.99
N PRO A 351 -1.74 5.48 14.48
CA PRO A 351 -1.51 5.66 13.05
C PRO A 351 -0.22 5.02 12.53
N TRP A 352 0.63 4.46 13.41
CA TRP A 352 1.97 3.98 13.08
C TRP A 352 1.97 2.55 12.55
N PHE A 353 2.65 2.37 11.43
CA PHE A 353 2.87 1.08 10.79
C PHE A 353 4.35 0.88 10.48
N VAL A 354 4.76 -0.38 10.37
CA VAL A 354 6.11 -0.71 9.86
C VAL A 354 6.24 -0.14 8.46
N ASN A 355 7.29 0.65 8.28
CA ASN A 355 7.61 1.25 7.00
C ASN A 355 9.03 0.84 6.56
N TYR A 356 9.17 0.65 5.25
CA TYR A 356 10.42 0.41 4.55
C TYR A 356 10.25 0.86 3.10
N GLY A 357 11.35 1.25 2.45
CA GLY A 357 11.27 1.82 1.11
C GLY A 357 10.31 3.01 1.05
N ASP A 358 9.46 3.05 0.05
CA ASP A 358 8.46 4.12 -0.15
C ASP A 358 7.18 3.97 0.72
N ALA A 359 7.16 3.08 1.71
CA ALA A 359 6.03 3.00 2.63
C ALA A 359 6.05 4.14 3.67
N PRO A 360 4.97 4.90 3.85
CA PRO A 360 4.88 5.91 4.90
C PRO A 360 4.76 5.26 6.28
N SER A 361 5.35 5.89 7.31
CA SER A 361 5.30 5.40 8.69
C SER A 361 3.94 5.57 9.35
N THR A 362 3.08 6.43 8.82
CA THR A 362 1.70 6.63 9.29
C THR A 362 0.72 6.44 8.16
N ILE A 363 -0.34 5.67 8.42
CA ILE A 363 -1.36 5.34 7.43
C ILE A 363 -2.73 5.64 8.01
N GLN A 364 -3.60 6.22 7.19
CA GLN A 364 -5.01 6.29 7.52
C GLN A 364 -5.67 4.93 7.19
N VAL A 365 -6.17 4.26 8.20
CA VAL A 365 -6.94 3.03 8.02
C VAL A 365 -8.41 3.32 7.77
N PHE A 366 -9.02 2.52 6.90
CA PHE A 366 -10.45 2.59 6.60
C PHE A 366 -11.17 1.53 7.43
N GLY A 367 -11.68 1.94 8.59
CA GLY A 367 -12.24 1.04 9.59
C GLY A 367 -13.35 0.14 9.06
N GLN A 368 -14.25 0.68 8.25
CA GLN A 368 -15.34 -0.10 7.64
C GLN A 368 -14.82 -1.18 6.69
N CYS A 369 -13.81 -0.86 5.86
CA CYS A 369 -13.17 -1.83 4.96
C CYS A 369 -12.51 -2.96 5.76
N LEU A 370 -11.74 -2.64 6.80
CA LEU A 370 -11.12 -3.63 7.69
C LEU A 370 -12.17 -4.51 8.40
N TYR A 371 -13.26 -3.91 8.85
CA TYR A 371 -14.38 -4.64 9.47
C TYR A 371 -15.02 -5.64 8.48
N ARG A 372 -15.21 -5.24 7.22
CA ARG A 372 -15.72 -6.12 6.15
C ARG A 372 -14.76 -7.28 5.87
N ILE A 373 -13.47 -6.98 5.74
CA ILE A 373 -12.44 -8.00 5.52
C ILE A 373 -12.41 -8.98 6.70
N GLY A 374 -12.31 -8.48 7.94
CA GLY A 374 -12.30 -9.31 9.14
C GLY A 374 -13.55 -10.19 9.25
N THR A 375 -14.72 -9.65 8.86
CA THR A 375 -15.97 -10.43 8.81
C THR A 375 -15.91 -11.54 7.76
N ALA A 376 -15.41 -11.23 6.56
CA ALA A 376 -15.39 -12.16 5.44
C ALA A 376 -14.38 -13.32 5.63
N ILE A 377 -13.25 -13.06 6.29
CA ILE A 377 -12.23 -14.09 6.57
C ILE A 377 -12.36 -14.72 7.96
N ASP A 378 -13.42 -14.37 8.71
CA ASP A 378 -13.67 -14.82 10.09
C ASP A 378 -12.49 -14.52 11.03
N ASP A 379 -11.96 -13.29 10.94
CA ASP A 379 -10.89 -12.77 11.80
C ASP A 379 -11.44 -11.73 12.77
N LYS A 380 -11.51 -12.11 14.05
CA LYS A 380 -12.10 -11.26 15.11
C LYS A 380 -11.21 -10.07 15.47
N THR A 381 -9.89 -10.23 15.41
CA THR A 381 -8.94 -9.16 15.68
C THR A 381 -9.06 -8.07 14.61
N LEU A 382 -9.02 -8.45 13.35
CA LEU A 382 -9.16 -7.50 12.24
C LEU A 382 -10.55 -6.84 12.23
N GLN A 383 -11.60 -7.59 12.59
CA GLN A 383 -12.96 -7.06 12.73
C GLN A 383 -13.04 -6.01 13.83
N ALA A 384 -12.48 -6.29 15.02
CA ALA A 384 -12.47 -5.38 16.16
C ALA A 384 -11.59 -4.15 15.91
N TYR A 385 -10.47 -4.32 15.22
CA TYR A 385 -9.60 -3.23 14.78
C TYR A 385 -10.31 -2.32 13.76
N GLY A 386 -11.02 -2.92 12.81
CA GLY A 386 -11.89 -2.18 11.90
C GLY A 386 -12.93 -1.36 12.63
N ALA A 387 -13.63 -1.97 13.60
CA ALA A 387 -14.65 -1.29 14.42
C ALA A 387 -14.07 -0.12 15.24
N LEU A 388 -12.85 -0.26 15.76
CA LEU A 388 -12.14 0.80 16.48
C LEU A 388 -11.91 2.03 15.60
N ASN A 389 -11.62 1.83 14.33
CA ASN A 389 -11.28 2.88 13.36
C ASN A 389 -12.47 3.42 12.55
N VAL A 390 -13.70 3.02 12.87
CA VAL A 390 -14.89 3.62 12.28
C VAL A 390 -15.04 5.06 12.77
N SER A 391 -14.93 6.01 11.87
CA SER A 391 -14.99 7.44 12.20
C SER A 391 -15.75 8.23 11.14
N ALA A 392 -16.50 9.22 11.59
CA ALA A 392 -17.08 10.23 10.71
C ALA A 392 -16.01 11.17 10.09
N ASP A 393 -14.80 11.19 10.65
CA ASP A 393 -13.72 12.06 10.16
C ASP A 393 -13.26 11.64 8.76
N ALA A 394 -13.25 10.34 8.45
CA ALA A 394 -12.97 9.85 7.09
C ALA A 394 -13.97 10.39 6.06
N ALA A 395 -15.24 10.56 6.45
CA ALA A 395 -16.24 11.19 5.60
C ALA A 395 -16.05 12.71 5.52
N ARG A 396 -15.77 13.38 6.64
CA ARG A 396 -15.59 14.84 6.70
C ARG A 396 -14.38 15.32 5.92
N ASN A 397 -13.25 14.64 6.03
CA ASN A 397 -12.00 15.01 5.35
C ASN A 397 -11.90 14.50 3.90
N GLY A 398 -12.92 13.81 3.40
CA GLY A 398 -12.98 13.30 2.04
C GLY A 398 -12.27 11.97 1.81
N ALA A 399 -11.71 11.36 2.82
CA ALA A 399 -10.95 10.12 2.66
C ALA A 399 -11.77 8.98 2.02
N LEU A 400 -13.08 8.91 2.26
CA LEU A 400 -13.96 7.92 1.64
C LEU A 400 -14.10 8.09 0.12
N THR A 401 -14.03 9.32 -0.39
CA THR A 401 -14.23 9.64 -1.82
C THR A 401 -12.94 9.98 -2.54
N GLU A 402 -11.88 10.32 -1.80
CA GLU A 402 -10.54 10.56 -2.32
C GLU A 402 -9.67 9.30 -2.35
N ALA A 403 -10.05 8.28 -1.55
CA ALA A 403 -9.35 7.00 -1.54
C ALA A 403 -9.52 6.23 -2.86
N GLN A 404 -8.57 5.36 -3.11
CA GLN A 404 -8.62 4.45 -4.25
C GLN A 404 -9.92 3.61 -4.20
N GLY A 405 -10.56 3.51 -5.36
CA GLY A 405 -11.84 2.84 -5.51
C GLY A 405 -13.06 3.72 -5.26
N ARG A 406 -12.88 4.92 -4.72
CA ARG A 406 -13.95 5.93 -4.58
C ARG A 406 -15.32 5.35 -4.24
N ILE A 407 -16.32 5.55 -5.09
CA ILE A 407 -17.68 5.04 -4.90
C ILE A 407 -17.70 3.51 -4.73
N ALA A 408 -16.90 2.77 -5.50
CA ALA A 408 -16.89 1.31 -5.46
C ALA A 408 -16.59 0.74 -4.06
N ARG A 409 -15.73 1.40 -3.28
CA ARG A 409 -15.42 1.03 -1.90
C ARG A 409 -16.33 1.73 -0.90
N ALA A 410 -16.65 2.99 -1.13
CA ALA A 410 -17.50 3.77 -0.23
C ALA A 410 -18.90 3.15 -0.04
N ILE A 411 -19.50 2.57 -1.08
CA ILE A 411 -20.85 1.96 -0.99
C ILE A 411 -20.88 0.85 0.08
N PRO A 412 -20.11 -0.25 -0.02
CA PRO A 412 -20.17 -1.31 0.98
C PRO A 412 -19.71 -0.85 2.35
N ASP A 413 -18.76 0.08 2.44
CA ASP A 413 -18.28 0.64 3.69
C ASP A 413 -19.35 1.46 4.41
N LEU A 414 -20.13 2.26 3.69
CA LEU A 414 -21.24 3.02 4.26
C LEU A 414 -22.36 2.10 4.75
N LEU A 415 -22.71 1.07 3.97
CA LEU A 415 -23.78 0.14 4.32
C LEU A 415 -23.45 -0.73 5.55
N VAL A 416 -22.17 -0.95 5.85
CA VAL A 416 -21.75 -1.71 7.04
C VAL A 416 -21.50 -0.82 8.25
N SER A 417 -21.46 0.51 8.09
CA SER A 417 -21.01 1.47 9.12
C SER A 417 -21.74 1.32 10.45
N ALA A 418 -23.05 1.12 10.46
CA ALA A 418 -23.83 0.95 11.71
C ALA A 418 -23.43 -0.31 12.48
N LYS A 419 -23.22 -1.43 11.77
CA LYS A 419 -22.78 -2.70 12.37
C LYS A 419 -21.36 -2.57 12.91
N ALA A 420 -20.46 -1.98 12.13
CA ALA A 420 -19.07 -1.77 12.52
C ALA A 420 -18.95 -0.82 13.73
N ALA A 421 -19.72 0.27 13.77
CA ALA A 421 -19.71 1.21 14.89
C ALA A 421 -20.20 0.59 16.23
N SER A 422 -21.08 -0.41 16.17
CA SER A 422 -21.63 -1.12 17.34
C SER A 422 -20.85 -2.37 17.76
N ALA A 423 -19.88 -2.80 16.97
CA ALA A 423 -19.08 -4.00 17.25
C ALA A 423 -18.05 -3.77 18.36
N GLU A 424 -17.49 -4.86 18.88
CA GLU A 424 -16.36 -4.82 19.82
C GLU A 424 -15.19 -4.05 19.18
N LYS A 425 -14.53 -3.21 19.98
CA LYS A 425 -13.43 -2.36 19.57
C LYS A 425 -12.14 -2.78 20.26
N GLN A 426 -11.15 -3.19 19.49
CA GLN A 426 -9.85 -3.57 20.00
C GLN A 426 -8.77 -3.19 18.99
N ASP A 427 -7.61 -2.76 19.47
CA ASP A 427 -6.46 -2.49 18.63
C ASP A 427 -5.76 -3.79 18.18
N ALA A 428 -5.25 -3.81 16.96
CA ALA A 428 -4.54 -4.97 16.40
C ALA A 428 -3.05 -4.90 16.75
N LEU A 429 -2.71 -5.25 17.97
CA LEU A 429 -1.34 -5.21 18.48
C LEU A 429 -0.76 -6.63 18.56
N VAL A 430 -0.46 -7.22 17.40
CA VAL A 430 0.08 -8.58 17.25
C VAL A 430 1.48 -8.66 17.86
N ARG A 431 1.76 -9.70 18.68
CA ARG A 431 3.03 -9.82 19.40
C ARG A 431 4.22 -10.03 18.50
N ASP A 432 4.10 -10.95 17.54
CA ASP A 432 5.19 -11.39 16.69
C ASP A 432 4.70 -11.67 15.27
N SER A 433 5.44 -11.21 14.26
CA SER A 433 5.20 -11.58 12.86
C SER A 433 6.50 -11.90 12.14
N TRP A 434 6.47 -12.88 11.25
CA TRP A 434 7.62 -13.26 10.45
C TRP A 434 7.23 -13.56 9.00
N TYR A 435 7.89 -12.87 8.08
CA TYR A 435 7.75 -13.00 6.64
C TYR A 435 9.13 -13.31 6.02
N PRO A 436 9.51 -14.60 5.93
CA PRO A 436 10.86 -15.01 5.57
C PRO A 436 11.26 -14.65 4.13
N ASN A 437 10.30 -14.57 3.20
CA ASN A 437 10.60 -14.25 1.80
C ASN A 437 11.02 -12.79 1.63
N LEU A 438 10.31 -11.88 2.27
CA LEU A 438 10.69 -10.47 2.32
C LEU A 438 11.83 -10.23 3.32
N GLY A 439 11.92 -11.05 4.36
CA GLY A 439 12.84 -10.85 5.48
C GLY A 439 12.32 -9.85 6.49
N LEU A 440 11.00 -9.77 6.67
CA LEU A 440 10.36 -8.87 7.63
C LEU A 440 10.06 -9.61 8.93
N ALA A 441 10.58 -9.10 10.05
CA ALA A 441 10.26 -9.55 11.40
C ALA A 441 9.70 -8.40 12.21
N THR A 442 8.66 -8.69 13.01
CA THR A 442 8.17 -7.77 14.05
C THR A 442 8.12 -8.47 15.40
N ALA A 443 8.34 -7.72 16.47
CA ALA A 443 8.21 -8.24 17.83
C ALA A 443 7.86 -7.11 18.82
N ARG A 444 6.97 -7.41 19.77
CA ARG A 444 6.67 -6.52 20.90
C ARG A 444 6.75 -7.25 22.25
N ILE A 445 6.79 -6.49 23.30
CA ILE A 445 6.87 -7.05 24.68
C ILE A 445 5.68 -7.94 24.98
N LYS A 446 4.46 -7.47 24.67
CA LYS A 446 3.22 -8.17 25.04
C LYS A 446 2.15 -8.03 23.95
N GLU A 447 1.46 -9.12 23.68
CA GLU A 447 0.26 -9.14 22.83
C GLU A 447 -0.79 -8.14 23.32
N GLY A 448 -1.40 -7.39 22.39
CA GLY A 448 -2.48 -6.46 22.70
C GLY A 448 -2.07 -5.22 23.51
N SER A 449 -0.77 -4.94 23.68
CA SER A 449 -0.29 -3.76 24.43
C SER A 449 0.77 -2.99 23.63
N PRO A 450 0.72 -1.65 23.61
CA PRO A 450 1.78 -0.81 23.08
C PRO A 450 2.94 -0.59 24.06
N ASP A 451 2.80 -1.05 25.34
CA ASP A 451 3.78 -0.81 26.39
C ASP A 451 5.09 -1.53 26.13
N GLY A 452 6.19 -0.86 26.45
CA GLY A 452 7.54 -1.35 26.27
C GLY A 452 8.03 -1.26 24.83
N PHE A 453 9.12 -1.96 24.55
CA PHE A 453 9.75 -1.94 23.23
C PHE A 453 8.96 -2.71 22.17
N TYR A 454 8.93 -2.14 20.99
CA TYR A 454 8.57 -2.79 19.74
C TYR A 454 9.76 -2.71 18.79
N LEU A 455 10.04 -3.80 18.10
CA LEU A 455 11.08 -3.94 17.09
C LEU A 455 10.45 -4.38 15.78
N ALA A 456 10.81 -3.74 14.68
CA ALA A 456 10.64 -4.30 13.34
C ALA A 456 11.94 -4.22 12.56
N MET A 457 12.21 -5.23 11.73
CA MET A 457 13.41 -5.33 10.91
C MET A 457 13.01 -5.85 9.52
N GLU A 458 13.68 -5.34 8.49
CA GLU A 458 13.45 -5.70 7.10
C GLU A 458 14.79 -6.01 6.41
N ALA A 459 14.80 -7.04 5.55
CA ALA A 459 15.99 -7.48 4.82
C ALA A 459 15.70 -7.80 3.33
N ALA A 460 14.75 -7.10 2.74
CA ALA A 460 14.43 -7.23 1.32
C ALA A 460 15.59 -6.80 0.41
N PRO A 461 15.58 -7.20 -0.87
CA PRO A 461 16.55 -6.70 -1.85
C PRO A 461 16.44 -5.18 -2.01
N ASN A 462 17.59 -4.49 -2.07
CA ASN A 462 17.62 -3.05 -2.34
C ASN A 462 17.00 -2.70 -3.70
N GLN A 463 17.28 -3.54 -4.72
CA GLN A 463 16.67 -3.39 -6.05
C GLN A 463 15.30 -4.08 -6.08
N ARG A 464 14.26 -3.34 -5.78
CA ARG A 464 12.85 -3.73 -5.91
C ARG A 464 12.00 -2.51 -6.26
N PRO A 465 10.76 -2.70 -6.75
CA PRO A 465 9.83 -1.58 -6.86
C PRO A 465 9.70 -0.85 -5.52
N HIS A 466 9.80 0.47 -5.52
CA HIS A 466 9.75 1.30 -4.31
C HIS A 466 10.80 1.00 -3.23
N GLY A 467 11.88 0.26 -3.57
CA GLY A 467 12.95 -0.08 -2.62
C GLY A 467 13.88 1.08 -2.33
N HIS A 468 14.49 1.04 -1.14
CA HIS A 468 15.62 1.87 -0.72
C HIS A 468 16.86 0.98 -0.53
N ASN A 469 18.03 1.60 -0.24
CA ASN A 469 19.24 0.89 0.17
C ASN A 469 19.17 0.63 1.69
N ASP A 470 18.19 -0.18 2.11
CA ASP A 470 17.77 -0.33 3.51
C ASP A 470 17.83 -1.78 4.03
N SER A 471 18.39 -2.71 3.25
CA SER A 471 18.41 -4.13 3.61
C SER A 471 19.13 -4.41 4.93
N GLY A 472 18.41 -4.91 5.92
CA GLY A 472 18.88 -5.14 7.28
C GLY A 472 18.69 -3.94 8.22
N SER A 473 18.01 -2.88 7.78
CA SER A 473 17.57 -1.78 8.65
C SER A 473 16.49 -2.25 9.63
N PHE A 474 16.29 -1.50 10.71
CA PHE A 474 15.29 -1.79 11.73
C PHE A 474 14.74 -0.50 12.32
N ILE A 475 13.53 -0.57 12.86
CA ILE A 475 12.87 0.51 13.58
C ILE A 475 12.54 0.08 15.00
N VAL A 476 12.52 1.04 15.92
CA VAL A 476 12.26 0.82 17.35
C VAL A 476 11.23 1.81 17.82
N PHE A 477 10.20 1.31 18.50
CA PHE A 477 9.25 2.12 19.26
C PHE A 477 9.34 1.73 20.74
N ASN A 478 8.95 2.65 21.62
CA ASN A 478 8.80 2.37 23.03
C ASN A 478 7.54 3.05 23.56
N ASP A 479 6.71 2.30 24.29
CA ASP A 479 5.41 2.75 24.78
C ASP A 479 4.54 3.36 23.64
N GLY A 480 4.54 2.70 22.45
CA GLY A 480 3.79 3.12 21.26
C GLY A 480 4.35 4.34 20.53
N SER A 481 5.49 4.88 20.94
CA SER A 481 6.10 6.10 20.39
C SER A 481 7.43 5.82 19.70
N PRO A 482 7.73 6.48 18.54
CA PRO A 482 8.95 6.22 17.79
C PRO A 482 10.22 6.57 18.58
N VAL A 483 11.24 5.70 18.48
CA VAL A 483 12.60 5.90 19.02
C VAL A 483 13.60 5.93 17.88
N LEU A 484 13.67 4.85 17.09
CA LEU A 484 14.42 4.79 15.84
C LEU A 484 13.43 4.56 14.71
N VAL A 485 13.59 5.29 13.62
CA VAL A 485 12.66 5.30 12.51
C VAL A 485 13.33 5.05 11.17
N ASP A 486 12.54 4.66 10.20
CA ASP A 486 12.80 4.86 8.79
C ASP A 486 12.15 6.16 8.34
N LEU A 487 12.84 6.93 7.49
CA LEU A 487 12.33 8.22 7.00
C LEU A 487 11.04 8.07 6.19
N GLY A 488 10.95 6.98 5.45
CA GLY A 488 9.90 6.76 4.47
C GLY A 488 10.12 7.59 3.18
N PRO A 489 9.07 7.75 2.35
CA PRO A 489 9.20 8.37 1.04
C PRO A 489 9.38 9.89 1.10
N GLU A 490 10.23 10.39 0.20
CA GLU A 490 10.25 11.79 -0.26
C GLU A 490 9.42 11.95 -1.53
N THR A 491 9.12 13.20 -1.88
CA THR A 491 8.59 13.52 -3.20
C THR A 491 9.51 12.98 -4.29
N TYR A 492 8.93 12.44 -5.38
CA TYR A 492 9.68 11.74 -6.43
C TYR A 492 10.53 12.71 -7.28
N THR A 493 11.63 13.16 -6.70
CA THR A 493 12.63 14.02 -7.33
C THR A 493 13.99 13.31 -7.36
N ALA A 494 14.93 13.82 -8.16
CA ALA A 494 16.30 13.27 -8.18
C ALA A 494 17.03 13.44 -6.85
N ALA A 495 16.58 14.34 -5.99
CA ALA A 495 17.22 14.62 -4.68
C ALA A 495 17.07 13.45 -3.70
N ARG A 496 15.97 12.69 -3.79
CA ARG A 496 15.72 11.51 -2.90
C ARG A 496 16.83 10.47 -2.95
N TYR A 497 17.47 10.28 -4.09
CA TYR A 497 18.57 9.33 -4.28
C TYR A 497 19.87 9.74 -3.57
N LYS A 498 19.90 10.92 -2.95
CA LYS A 498 21.04 11.40 -2.13
C LYS A 498 20.66 11.57 -0.67
N PHE A 499 19.46 11.19 -0.28
CA PHE A 499 18.97 11.31 1.09
C PHE A 499 18.15 10.08 1.50
N SER A 500 16.83 10.08 1.35
CA SER A 500 15.98 9.03 1.92
C SER A 500 16.26 7.62 1.36
N VAL A 501 16.80 7.49 0.15
CA VAL A 501 17.12 6.20 -0.47
C VAL A 501 18.50 5.65 -0.03
N GLU A 502 19.42 6.51 0.41
CA GLU A 502 20.79 6.07 0.76
C GLU A 502 20.89 5.41 2.13
N SER A 503 21.65 4.30 2.23
CA SER A 503 21.78 3.52 3.46
C SER A 503 22.36 4.29 4.66
N ALA A 504 23.07 5.41 4.44
CA ALA A 504 23.56 6.27 5.51
C ALA A 504 22.43 6.97 6.29
N PHE A 505 21.22 7.05 5.73
CA PHE A 505 20.03 7.64 6.36
C PHE A 505 19.00 6.58 6.79
N HIS A 506 19.44 5.33 6.90
CA HIS A 506 18.76 4.22 7.53
C HIS A 506 19.54 3.75 8.76
N ASN A 507 18.98 2.82 9.55
CA ASN A 507 19.65 2.29 10.74
C ASN A 507 20.65 1.21 10.36
N LEU A 508 21.74 1.61 9.65
CA LEU A 508 22.68 0.74 8.95
C LEU A 508 24.14 1.19 9.13
N PRO A 509 25.13 0.29 8.90
CA PRO A 509 26.54 0.64 8.87
C PRO A 509 26.96 1.34 7.58
N THR A 510 27.95 2.24 7.72
CA THR A 510 28.78 2.80 6.64
C THR A 510 30.21 2.39 6.88
N ILE A 511 30.89 1.82 5.88
CA ILE A 511 32.16 1.12 6.03
C ILE A 511 33.22 1.81 5.17
N GLY A 512 34.13 2.59 5.80
CA GLY A 512 35.10 3.38 5.07
C GLY A 512 34.49 4.38 4.09
N GLY A 513 33.28 4.86 4.36
CA GLY A 513 32.49 5.74 3.48
C GLY A 513 31.66 4.99 2.41
N VAL A 514 31.73 3.66 2.37
CA VAL A 514 30.96 2.85 1.41
C VAL A 514 29.60 2.50 2.01
N MET A 515 28.55 2.68 1.23
CA MET A 515 27.13 2.42 1.54
C MET A 515 26.62 1.20 0.77
N GLN A 516 25.42 0.74 1.08
CA GLN A 516 24.73 -0.30 0.30
C GLN A 516 24.47 0.17 -1.14
N SER A 517 24.17 -0.76 -2.03
CA SER A 517 23.94 -0.48 -3.45
C SER A 517 22.63 -1.11 -3.93
N ASP A 518 21.99 -0.44 -4.88
CA ASP A 518 20.86 -0.93 -5.66
C ASP A 518 21.25 -1.37 -7.09
N LYS A 519 22.54 -1.34 -7.43
CA LYS A 519 23.03 -1.61 -8.80
C LYS A 519 23.07 -3.09 -9.19
N GLY A 520 22.22 -3.91 -8.59
CA GLY A 520 22.09 -5.32 -8.92
C GLY A 520 21.09 -6.06 -8.04
N PRO A 521 20.48 -7.13 -8.55
CA PRO A 521 19.40 -7.84 -7.86
C PRO A 521 19.85 -8.62 -6.62
N ASN A 522 21.16 -8.73 -6.38
CA ASN A 522 21.73 -9.55 -5.32
C ASN A 522 22.07 -8.76 -4.05
N PHE A 523 21.97 -7.43 -4.07
CA PHE A 523 22.24 -6.62 -2.88
C PHE A 523 21.11 -6.71 -1.88
N ARG A 524 21.29 -7.63 -0.91
CA ARG A 524 20.39 -7.85 0.22
C ARG A 524 21.11 -8.53 1.37
N ALA A 525 20.56 -8.39 2.58
CA ALA A 525 20.99 -9.22 3.70
C ALA A 525 20.59 -10.69 3.48
N THR A 526 21.42 -11.61 3.97
CA THR A 526 21.26 -13.05 3.83
C THR A 526 21.35 -13.77 5.18
N ASP A 527 21.22 -15.11 5.18
CA ASP A 527 21.30 -15.95 6.37
C ASP A 527 20.35 -15.53 7.50
N LEU A 528 19.15 -15.09 7.12
CA LEU A 528 18.14 -14.63 8.06
C LEU A 528 17.67 -15.77 8.95
N ARG A 529 17.65 -15.49 10.26
CA ARG A 529 17.12 -16.39 11.29
C ARG A 529 16.26 -15.60 12.23
N TYR A 530 15.04 -16.05 12.44
CA TYR A 530 14.10 -15.48 13.39
C TYR A 530 13.69 -16.53 14.42
N SER A 531 13.63 -16.14 15.69
CA SER A 531 13.13 -16.97 16.77
C SER A 531 12.39 -16.14 17.81
N THR A 532 11.33 -16.69 18.36
CA THR A 532 10.54 -16.03 19.39
C THR A 532 9.98 -17.02 20.41
N ASN A 533 9.87 -16.56 21.65
CA ASN A 533 9.19 -17.23 22.74
C ASN A 533 8.67 -16.18 23.76
N ASP A 534 8.16 -16.60 24.91
CA ASP A 534 7.58 -15.69 25.90
C ASP A 534 8.61 -14.78 26.56
N SER A 535 9.89 -15.16 26.60
CA SER A 535 10.95 -14.36 27.23
C SER A 535 11.70 -13.45 26.25
N ARG A 536 11.77 -13.77 24.96
CA ARG A 536 12.52 -13.01 23.97
C ARG A 536 12.09 -13.25 22.54
N ALA A 537 12.39 -12.28 21.68
CA ALA A 537 12.44 -12.47 20.22
C ALA A 537 13.83 -12.07 19.73
N SER A 538 14.37 -12.84 18.78
CA SER A 538 15.67 -12.54 18.18
C SER A 538 15.66 -12.74 16.68
N VAL A 539 16.37 -11.88 15.98
CA VAL A 539 16.61 -11.95 14.54
C VAL A 539 18.08 -11.76 14.27
N SER A 540 18.66 -12.57 13.39
CA SER A 540 20.04 -12.39 12.94
C SER A 540 20.16 -12.52 11.44
N MET A 541 21.16 -11.85 10.86
CA MET A 541 21.42 -11.82 9.42
C MET A 541 22.87 -11.53 9.10
N ASN A 542 23.26 -11.83 7.88
CA ASN A 542 24.53 -11.43 7.29
C ASN A 542 24.31 -10.20 6.38
N LEU A 543 24.93 -9.06 6.70
CA LEU A 543 24.82 -7.82 5.91
C LEU A 543 25.84 -7.73 4.77
N ALA A 544 26.85 -8.61 4.72
CA ALA A 544 27.96 -8.49 3.77
C ALA A 544 27.47 -8.41 2.31
N THR A 545 26.45 -9.17 1.96
CA THR A 545 25.91 -9.25 0.60
C THR A 545 25.04 -8.05 0.19
N ALA A 546 24.71 -7.15 1.12
CA ALA A 546 23.99 -5.92 0.83
C ALA A 546 24.93 -4.77 0.37
N TYR A 547 26.25 -4.97 0.48
CA TYR A 547 27.27 -3.98 0.16
C TYR A 547 28.08 -4.36 -1.09
N PRO A 548 28.56 -3.38 -1.85
CA PRO A 548 29.47 -3.62 -2.96
C PRO A 548 30.87 -4.08 -2.46
N GLU A 549 31.66 -4.71 -3.33
CA GLU A 549 32.97 -5.26 -3.00
C GLU A 549 33.96 -4.24 -2.42
N GLU A 550 33.81 -2.97 -2.78
CA GLU A 550 34.64 -1.86 -2.30
C GLU A 550 34.52 -1.66 -0.78
N ALA A 551 33.44 -2.09 -0.16
CA ALA A 551 33.31 -2.11 1.30
C ALA A 551 34.30 -3.07 1.97
N GLY A 552 34.85 -4.05 1.23
CA GLY A 552 35.82 -5.00 1.71
C GLY A 552 35.33 -5.88 2.87
N ILE A 553 34.05 -6.23 2.91
CA ILE A 553 33.48 -7.05 3.98
C ILE A 553 33.82 -8.50 3.74
N VAL A 554 34.48 -9.15 4.73
CA VAL A 554 34.70 -10.60 4.76
C VAL A 554 33.50 -11.30 5.38
N GLY A 555 32.91 -10.71 6.40
CA GLY A 555 31.68 -11.15 7.06
C GLY A 555 31.13 -10.05 7.96
N TRP A 556 29.80 -9.98 8.04
CA TRP A 556 29.11 -9.04 8.93
C TRP A 556 27.82 -9.67 9.44
N THR A 557 27.81 -10.05 10.71
CA THR A 557 26.59 -10.56 11.38
C THR A 557 25.97 -9.48 12.24
N ARG A 558 24.75 -9.11 11.91
CA ARG A 558 23.88 -8.30 12.75
C ARG A 558 22.94 -9.22 13.52
N SER A 559 22.77 -8.97 14.83
CA SER A 559 21.77 -9.65 15.67
C SER A 559 21.01 -8.62 16.50
N LEU A 560 19.69 -8.76 16.49
CA LEU A 560 18.76 -7.97 17.29
C LEU A 560 18.02 -8.91 18.24
N GLU A 561 17.96 -8.60 19.52
CA GLU A 561 17.24 -9.37 20.52
C GLU A 561 16.37 -8.44 21.39
N LEU A 562 15.07 -8.70 21.40
CA LEU A 562 14.12 -8.07 22.32
C LEU A 562 13.96 -8.96 23.54
N ASP A 563 14.52 -8.54 24.69
CA ASP A 563 14.30 -9.17 25.98
C ASP A 563 12.98 -8.66 26.58
N ARG A 564 11.96 -9.52 26.58
CA ARG A 564 10.62 -9.18 27.08
C ARG A 564 10.56 -9.05 28.59
N MET A 565 11.40 -9.81 29.30
CA MET A 565 11.39 -9.80 30.75
C MET A 565 12.07 -8.55 31.32
N ALA A 566 13.15 -8.11 30.70
CA ALA A 566 13.89 -6.92 31.11
C ALA A 566 13.37 -5.64 30.43
N ASN A 567 12.48 -5.75 29.43
CA ASN A 567 12.09 -4.66 28.54
C ASN A 567 13.31 -3.92 27.96
N ARG A 568 14.16 -4.66 27.25
CA ARG A 568 15.38 -4.15 26.62
C ARG A 568 15.55 -4.66 25.21
N LEU A 569 16.20 -3.84 24.38
CA LEU A 569 16.60 -4.25 23.04
C LEU A 569 18.13 -4.28 22.96
N HIS A 570 18.69 -5.41 22.50
CA HIS A 570 20.11 -5.59 22.28
C HIS A 570 20.39 -5.68 20.79
N LEU A 571 21.34 -4.87 20.31
CA LEU A 571 21.92 -4.94 18.98
C LEU A 571 23.38 -5.41 19.11
N THR A 572 23.74 -6.45 18.38
CA THR A 572 25.13 -6.91 18.24
C THR A 572 25.54 -6.84 16.78
N GLU A 573 26.65 -6.16 16.53
CA GLU A 573 27.35 -6.12 15.24
C GLU A 573 28.67 -6.87 15.36
N GLU A 574 28.83 -7.96 14.65
CA GLU A 574 30.09 -8.71 14.60
C GLU A 574 30.59 -8.75 13.16
N PHE A 575 31.79 -8.16 12.94
CA PHE A 575 32.30 -7.97 11.58
C PHE A 575 33.77 -8.24 11.42
N GLN A 576 34.17 -8.60 10.20
CA GLN A 576 35.53 -8.74 9.71
C GLN A 576 35.63 -8.08 8.33
N LEU A 577 36.66 -7.22 8.14
CA LEU A 577 36.92 -6.49 6.92
C LEU A 577 38.30 -6.88 6.38
N GLN A 578 38.51 -6.66 5.08
CA GLN A 578 39.81 -6.90 4.40
C GLN A 578 40.90 -5.91 4.81
N ARG A 579 40.50 -4.71 5.26
CA ARG A 579 41.42 -3.62 5.63
C ARG A 579 40.85 -2.80 6.80
N LYS A 580 41.73 -2.13 7.52
CA LYS A 580 41.31 -1.20 8.58
C LYS A 580 40.75 0.07 7.99
N VAL A 581 39.46 0.31 8.25
CA VAL A 581 38.72 1.51 7.83
C VAL A 581 37.89 2.04 8.99
N PRO A 582 37.47 3.31 8.97
CA PRO A 582 36.42 3.78 9.88
C PRO A 582 35.12 2.99 9.66
N VAL A 583 34.49 2.53 10.74
CA VAL A 583 33.17 1.90 10.75
C VAL A 583 32.22 2.82 11.49
N GLN A 584 31.08 3.09 10.92
CA GLN A 584 30.06 3.98 11.47
C GLN A 584 28.69 3.34 11.41
N LEU A 585 27.92 3.34 12.50
CA LEU A 585 26.50 2.98 12.52
C LEU A 585 25.67 4.25 12.59
N SER A 586 24.67 4.35 11.73
CA SER A 586 23.66 5.42 11.74
C SER A 586 22.41 4.97 12.48
N PHE A 587 21.81 5.89 13.25
CA PHE A 587 20.50 5.71 13.87
C PHE A 587 19.65 6.96 13.66
N MET A 588 18.56 6.83 12.91
CA MET A 588 17.64 7.92 12.59
C MET A 588 16.57 8.02 13.68
N THR A 589 16.34 9.23 14.20
CA THR A 589 15.40 9.44 15.29
C THR A 589 14.65 10.77 15.18
N PRO A 590 13.32 10.80 15.43
CA PRO A 590 12.57 12.06 15.56
C PRO A 590 12.71 12.68 16.96
N ARG A 591 13.28 11.93 17.92
CA ARG A 591 13.53 12.42 19.29
C ARG A 591 14.78 13.29 19.32
N VAL A 592 14.80 14.31 20.17
CA VAL A 592 16.01 15.11 20.39
C VAL A 592 17.01 14.26 21.16
N PRO A 593 18.17 13.88 20.55
CA PRO A 593 19.18 13.12 21.28
C PRO A 593 20.00 14.05 22.16
N ALA A 594 20.36 13.59 23.34
CA ALA A 594 21.27 14.28 24.25
C ALA A 594 22.47 13.38 24.61
N GLU A 595 23.64 13.98 24.76
CA GLU A 595 24.79 13.27 25.32
C GLU A 595 24.51 12.90 26.77
N GLY A 596 24.59 11.62 27.07
CA GLY A 596 24.51 11.08 28.41
C GLY A 596 25.91 10.94 29.06
N PRO A 597 26.02 10.20 30.17
CA PRO A 597 27.30 9.74 30.70
C PRO A 597 28.13 9.03 29.62
N LYS A 598 29.43 8.94 29.81
CA LYS A 598 30.36 8.29 28.84
C LYS A 598 29.79 6.91 28.42
N GLY A 599 29.66 6.71 27.12
CA GLY A 599 29.12 5.50 26.53
C GLY A 599 27.58 5.46 26.48
N LYS A 600 26.90 6.60 26.62
CA LYS A 600 25.43 6.70 26.52
C LYS A 600 24.97 7.87 25.67
N VAL A 601 23.90 7.66 24.93
CA VAL A 601 23.06 8.67 24.29
C VAL A 601 21.65 8.53 24.84
N ILE A 602 20.97 9.63 25.12
CA ILE A 602 19.60 9.66 25.63
C ILE A 602 18.70 10.22 24.52
N PHE A 603 17.74 9.44 24.10
CA PHE A 603 16.63 9.88 23.24
C PHE A 603 15.52 10.44 24.14
N THR A 604 15.37 11.76 24.16
CA THR A 604 14.41 12.39 25.07
C THR A 604 12.97 12.07 24.70
N ALA A 605 12.10 12.02 25.70
CA ALA A 605 10.66 11.85 25.51
C ALA A 605 10.09 12.92 24.56
N ILE A 606 9.15 12.52 23.69
CA ILE A 606 8.50 13.45 22.74
C ILE A 606 7.42 14.27 23.45
N ASP A 607 6.77 13.66 24.44
CA ASP A 607 5.67 14.26 25.22
C ASP A 607 5.65 13.72 26.67
N LYS A 608 4.64 14.14 27.43
CA LYS A 608 4.49 13.75 28.84
C LYS A 608 4.07 12.28 29.05
N GLN A 609 3.63 11.59 27.99
CA GLN A 609 3.17 10.20 28.05
C GLN A 609 4.28 9.21 27.71
N THR A 610 5.36 9.71 27.10
CA THR A 610 6.51 8.91 26.70
C THR A 610 7.67 9.05 27.69
N ARG A 611 8.59 8.08 27.66
CA ARG A 611 9.78 8.05 28.51
C ARG A 611 11.04 8.25 27.67
N ASP A 612 12.08 8.75 28.31
CA ASP A 612 13.43 8.75 27.73
C ASP A 612 13.88 7.31 27.47
N VAL A 613 14.60 7.12 26.38
CA VAL A 613 15.23 5.84 26.04
C VAL A 613 16.73 6.06 25.98
N SER A 614 17.49 5.24 26.70
CA SER A 614 18.95 5.29 26.66
C SER A 614 19.51 4.29 25.64
N LEU A 615 20.50 4.71 24.86
CA LEU A 615 21.35 3.86 24.04
C LEU A 615 22.72 3.79 24.73
N SER A 616 23.17 2.59 25.10
CA SER A 616 24.45 2.32 25.74
C SER A 616 25.39 1.60 24.77
N TYR A 617 26.68 1.99 24.76
CA TYR A 617 27.71 1.42 23.90
C TYR A 617 29.08 1.41 24.59
N ASP A 618 30.04 0.63 24.08
CA ASP A 618 31.41 0.60 24.63
C ASP A 618 32.20 1.84 24.20
N ALA A 619 32.35 2.80 25.11
CA ALA A 619 33.07 4.04 24.90
C ALA A 619 34.61 3.87 24.83
N ALA A 620 35.16 2.65 24.97
CA ALA A 620 36.57 2.36 24.65
C ALA A 620 36.76 2.07 23.15
N LEU A 621 35.72 1.68 22.45
CA LEU A 621 35.76 1.31 21.02
C LEU A 621 35.08 2.33 20.12
N ILE A 622 34.06 3.03 20.62
CA ILE A 622 33.09 3.81 19.85
C ILE A 622 33.00 5.22 20.42
N VAL A 623 32.86 6.21 19.55
CA VAL A 623 32.48 7.59 19.88
C VAL A 623 31.13 7.90 19.22
N ALA A 624 30.25 8.55 19.98
CA ALA A 624 28.98 9.04 19.46
C ALA A 624 29.11 10.49 18.95
N SER A 625 28.36 10.82 17.90
CA SER A 625 28.09 12.19 17.48
C SER A 625 26.63 12.33 17.05
N ILE A 626 26.11 13.54 17.14
CA ILE A 626 24.70 13.85 16.87
C ILE A 626 24.65 14.88 15.76
N GLU A 627 23.85 14.60 14.75
CA GLU A 627 23.56 15.52 13.64
C GLU A 627 22.08 15.92 13.69
N ASN A 628 21.81 17.21 13.52
CA ASN A 628 20.47 17.73 13.28
C ASN A 628 20.32 17.99 11.78
N ILE A 629 19.41 17.27 11.13
CA ILE A 629 19.17 17.32 9.70
C ILE A 629 17.89 18.12 9.45
N ALA A 630 18.02 19.27 8.76
CA ALA A 630 16.86 20.05 8.34
C ALA A 630 16.11 19.32 7.22
N LEU A 631 14.80 19.20 7.35
CA LEU A 631 13.93 18.63 6.35
C LEU A 631 13.27 19.75 5.53
N THR A 632 13.32 19.60 4.21
CA THR A 632 12.76 20.56 3.24
C THR A 632 11.75 19.93 2.30
N ASP A 633 11.71 18.60 2.23
CA ASP A 633 10.71 17.87 1.46
C ASP A 633 9.35 17.92 2.17
N ASP A 634 8.29 18.26 1.44
CA ASP A 634 6.96 18.46 2.02
C ASP A 634 6.39 17.21 2.70
N TRP A 635 6.68 16.02 2.17
CA TRP A 635 6.20 14.76 2.75
C TRP A 635 6.92 14.42 4.04
N LEU A 636 8.23 14.62 4.08
CA LEU A 636 9.02 14.41 5.29
C LEU A 636 8.69 15.46 6.35
N VAL A 637 8.54 16.74 5.96
CA VAL A 637 8.15 17.82 6.88
C VAL A 637 6.76 17.57 7.48
N ALA A 638 5.81 17.10 6.67
CA ALA A 638 4.47 16.79 7.16
C ALA A 638 4.48 15.65 8.20
N ARG A 639 5.44 14.75 8.12
CA ARG A 639 5.57 13.57 9.01
C ARG A 639 6.45 13.79 10.22
N TRP A 640 7.63 14.33 10.01
CA TRP A 640 8.66 14.42 11.06
C TRP A 640 8.88 15.85 11.57
N GLY A 641 8.19 16.85 10.99
CA GLY A 641 8.44 18.26 11.27
C GLY A 641 9.64 18.80 10.47
N LYS A 642 10.19 19.93 10.93
CA LYS A 642 11.24 20.66 10.20
C LYS A 642 12.63 20.05 10.31
N SER A 643 12.84 19.07 11.17
CA SER A 643 14.13 18.42 11.36
C SER A 643 13.98 17.02 11.91
N ILE A 644 14.99 16.19 11.62
CA ILE A 644 15.20 14.87 12.21
C ILE A 644 16.64 14.77 12.65
N TYR A 645 16.94 13.84 13.55
CA TYR A 645 18.29 13.66 14.06
C TYR A 645 18.88 12.34 13.58
N ARG A 646 20.22 12.34 13.41
CA ARG A 646 21.00 11.15 13.16
C ARG A 646 22.06 11.02 14.26
N VAL A 647 22.00 9.93 15.01
CA VAL A 647 23.05 9.53 15.95
C VAL A 647 24.03 8.63 15.21
N LEU A 648 25.29 9.00 15.22
CA LEU A 648 26.38 8.25 14.58
C LEU A 648 27.27 7.64 15.66
N LEU A 649 27.41 6.31 15.63
CA LEU A 649 28.37 5.58 16.45
C LEU A 649 29.57 5.20 15.57
N THR A 650 30.71 5.84 15.76
CA THR A 650 31.92 5.69 14.92
C THR A 650 33.04 5.01 15.70
N SER A 651 33.76 4.08 15.06
CA SER A 651 34.97 3.49 15.63
C SER A 651 36.02 4.56 15.97
N ILE A 652 36.56 4.54 17.19
CA ILE A 652 37.58 5.53 17.62
C ILE A 652 38.81 5.48 16.71
N THR A 653 39.16 4.29 16.26
CA THR A 653 40.27 4.08 15.31
C THR A 653 39.79 3.22 14.14
N PRO A 654 40.38 3.38 12.93
CA PRO A 654 40.13 2.47 11.84
C PRO A 654 40.37 1.01 12.26
N THR A 655 39.37 0.14 11.98
CA THR A 655 39.39 -1.26 12.41
C THR A 655 39.04 -2.20 11.25
N ASP A 656 39.57 -3.43 11.31
CA ASP A 656 39.30 -4.51 10.37
C ASP A 656 38.43 -5.62 10.99
N ARG A 657 38.11 -5.51 12.28
CA ARG A 657 37.23 -6.42 13.00
C ARG A 657 36.62 -5.75 14.21
N GLY A 658 35.44 -6.21 14.61
CA GLY A 658 34.77 -5.72 15.81
C GLY A 658 33.63 -6.60 16.25
N LYS A 659 33.34 -6.50 17.54
CA LYS A 659 32.08 -6.99 18.10
C LYS A 659 31.53 -5.88 18.99
N TRP A 660 30.51 -5.18 18.46
CA TRP A 660 29.89 -4.05 19.13
C TRP A 660 28.56 -4.51 19.74
N ALA A 661 28.43 -4.31 21.04
CA ALA A 661 27.18 -4.55 21.77
C ALA A 661 26.57 -3.20 22.11
N ILE A 662 25.32 -3.02 21.71
CA ILE A 662 24.54 -1.80 21.91
C ILE A 662 23.23 -2.20 22.60
N GLU A 663 22.87 -1.51 23.68
CA GLU A 663 21.66 -1.76 24.43
C GLU A 663 20.76 -0.54 24.43
N PHE A 664 19.47 -0.75 24.19
CA PHE A 664 18.41 0.24 24.40
C PHE A 664 17.60 -0.15 25.64
N ALA A 665 17.40 0.83 26.55
CA ALA A 665 16.72 0.60 27.83
C ALA A 665 15.85 1.79 28.26
#